data_9a37ae641892a6a4023cb0b9faa4316b
#
_entry.id   9a37ae641892a6a4023cb0b9faa4316b
#
_cell.length_a   1.000
_cell.length_b   1.000
_cell.length_c   1.000
_cell.angle_alpha   90.00
_cell.angle_beta   90.00
_cell.angle_gamma   90.00
#
_symmetry.space_group_name_H-M   'P 1'
#
loop_
_entity.id
_entity.type
_entity.pdbx_description
1 polymer ?
#
loop_
_entity_poly.entity_id
_entity_poly.type
_entity_poly.pdbx_seq_one_letter_code
_entity_poly.pdbx_strand_id
1 'polypeptide(L)'
;DCNCNKITDINMNKRVIKHGYKVAESLYNLVEHEVLPGTGIDAEGFWQSMANILDEFTPKNQKLLAIRQQFQAQIDAWHLDESNQPFNQEQYQQFLVDIGYIVPEKADFSITTNYVDDEVAIVAGPQLVVPLMNARFALNAANARWGSLYDALYGTDVISDEDGAEVNKTYNPIRGAKVQAYARRFLDDAIPLSGGSYADAISYQIADGKLVVTMKSGQQVSLVDESKFVGFNGAQQNPSAILFCNNGLHIEIKIDPSTPVAKADPASVADIILESALSAIQDCEDSVAAVDGEDKTAVYRNWLGLMKGDLIERLEKNGESITRKLNEDRSYISPENDDFTLPGRSLLFVRNVGHLMTNDAVLTKDNQQVPEGILDGLITSLISLHDLKGNSRLKNSRQGSIYIVKPKMHGPEEVAFSSELFTRIEACLGLATNTIKMGIMDEERRTSVNLKECIRAAKDRLAFINTGFLDRTGDEIHTSMKAGPMARKALMKNEKWISAYESRNVRIGLQAGLMGKAQIGKGMWAIPDEMAAMVESKIAHLKSGANCAWVPSPTAATLHALHYHQVKVSDIQEEMLEQFSTNSSDDGLSELLTIPLLKNQNELSEQDIQNELDNNVQGLLGYVVRWIDQGTGCSKVPDIDNVARMEDRATLRISSQHICNWLHHGILSKEQVLESLKRMAKIVDKQNITDASYVAMAPDFDTNIAFHAAMDLIFKGEEQPSGYTEPLLHQRRIELKAIN
;
A
#
# COMPACT_ATOMS: atom_id res chain seq x y z
N ASP A 1 -40.09 2.22 -11.54
CA ASP A 1 -40.01 3.69 -11.74
C ASP A 1 -40.52 4.54 -10.56
N CYS A 2 -40.67 3.99 -9.34
CA CYS A 2 -41.22 4.79 -8.23
C CYS A 2 -40.38 4.80 -6.94
N ASN A 3 -39.29 4.06 -6.86
CA ASN A 3 -38.47 4.02 -5.64
C ASN A 3 -37.13 4.79 -5.69
N CYS A 4 -36.65 5.18 -6.86
CA CYS A 4 -35.41 5.97 -6.97
C CYS A 4 -35.53 7.41 -6.43
N ASN A 5 -36.73 8.00 -6.46
CA ASN A 5 -36.90 9.39 -6.00
C ASN A 5 -37.01 9.57 -4.48
N LYS A 6 -37.25 8.50 -3.70
CA LYS A 6 -37.31 8.62 -2.23
C LYS A 6 -35.93 8.54 -1.56
N ILE A 7 -34.98 7.88 -2.18
CA ILE A 7 -33.60 7.76 -1.65
C ILE A 7 -32.83 9.07 -1.80
N THR A 8 -33.18 9.87 -2.82
CA THR A 8 -32.57 11.19 -3.07
C THR A 8 -33.02 12.28 -2.09
N ASP A 9 -34.16 12.14 -1.44
CA ASP A 9 -34.72 13.23 -0.60
C ASP A 9 -34.20 13.23 0.86
N ILE A 10 -33.69 12.12 1.38
CA ILE A 10 -33.27 12.02 2.80
C ILE A 10 -31.89 12.67 3.02
N ASN A 11 -31.00 12.63 2.06
CA ASN A 11 -29.64 13.22 2.17
C ASN A 11 -29.55 14.66 1.58
N MET A 12 -30.56 15.15 0.88
CA MET A 12 -30.51 16.51 0.29
C MET A 12 -30.69 17.64 1.31
N ASN A 13 -31.14 17.38 2.53
CA ASN A 13 -31.51 18.42 3.51
C ASN A 13 -30.36 18.95 4.37
N LYS A 14 -29.11 18.47 4.21
CA LYS A 14 -27.96 18.95 5.01
C LYS A 14 -26.77 19.30 4.13
N ARG A 15 -26.93 20.30 3.25
CA ARG A 15 -25.84 20.76 2.39
C ARG A 15 -25.67 22.27 2.46
N VAL A 16 -24.44 22.74 2.40
CA VAL A 16 -24.09 24.16 2.35
C VAL A 16 -23.70 24.52 0.92
N ILE A 17 -24.28 25.60 0.40
CA ILE A 17 -23.98 26.07 -0.95
C ILE A 17 -22.76 26.99 -0.92
N LYS A 18 -21.74 26.64 -1.70
CA LYS A 18 -20.52 27.43 -1.91
C LYS A 18 -20.21 27.51 -3.41
N HIS A 19 -20.24 28.74 -3.94
CA HIS A 19 -19.91 29.03 -5.35
C HIS A 19 -20.61 28.11 -6.38
N GLY A 20 -21.90 27.80 -6.13
CA GLY A 20 -22.69 26.94 -7.02
C GLY A 20 -22.58 25.44 -6.76
N TYR A 21 -21.70 25.03 -5.85
CA TYR A 21 -21.57 23.64 -5.40
C TYR A 21 -22.31 23.41 -4.09
N LYS A 22 -22.85 22.21 -3.89
CA LYS A 22 -23.57 21.75 -2.69
C LYS A 22 -22.67 20.84 -1.88
N VAL A 23 -22.04 21.35 -0.85
CA VAL A 23 -21.09 20.62 0.02
C VAL A 23 -21.87 19.94 1.14
N ALA A 24 -21.59 18.66 1.42
CA ALA A 24 -22.14 17.97 2.58
C ALA A 24 -21.81 18.73 3.86
N GLU A 25 -22.81 18.91 4.76
CA GLU A 25 -22.65 19.70 5.99
C GLU A 25 -21.51 19.18 6.87
N SER A 26 -21.33 17.87 6.94
CA SER A 26 -20.23 17.24 7.68
C SER A 26 -18.86 17.67 7.14
N LEU A 27 -18.68 17.63 5.82
CA LEU A 27 -17.44 18.07 5.17
C LEU A 27 -17.22 19.58 5.31
N TYR A 28 -18.29 20.36 5.11
CA TYR A 28 -18.21 21.82 5.29
C TYR A 28 -17.75 22.19 6.70
N ASN A 29 -18.36 21.59 7.72
CA ASN A 29 -18.01 21.83 9.12
C ASN A 29 -16.56 21.40 9.42
N LEU A 30 -16.11 20.26 8.93
CA LEU A 30 -14.72 19.85 9.06
C LEU A 30 -13.77 20.88 8.46
N VAL A 31 -14.02 21.32 7.22
CA VAL A 31 -13.14 22.25 6.51
C VAL A 31 -13.12 23.61 7.20
N GLU A 32 -14.28 24.20 7.48
CA GLU A 32 -14.39 25.55 8.06
C GLU A 32 -13.86 25.64 9.49
N HIS A 33 -14.18 24.64 10.33
CA HIS A 33 -13.97 24.76 11.77
C HIS A 33 -12.80 23.98 12.30
N GLU A 34 -12.36 22.93 11.58
CA GLU A 34 -11.28 22.08 12.05
C GLU A 34 -10.02 22.19 11.17
N VAL A 35 -10.15 22.30 9.83
CA VAL A 35 -9.01 22.29 8.89
C VAL A 35 -8.46 23.69 8.65
N LEU A 36 -9.27 24.65 8.20
CA LEU A 36 -8.84 25.99 7.82
C LEU A 36 -8.18 26.78 8.97
N PRO A 37 -8.64 26.68 10.25
CA PRO A 37 -7.99 27.38 11.34
C PRO A 37 -6.51 26.95 11.50
N GLY A 38 -5.61 27.92 11.48
CA GLY A 38 -4.15 27.70 11.58
C GLY A 38 -3.44 27.49 10.23
N THR A 39 -4.17 27.32 9.13
CA THR A 39 -3.54 27.19 7.79
C THR A 39 -3.17 28.56 7.18
N GLY A 40 -3.82 29.66 7.62
CA GLY A 40 -3.67 30.97 7.02
C GLY A 40 -4.36 31.10 5.66
N ILE A 41 -5.17 30.12 5.26
CA ILE A 41 -5.97 30.19 4.03
C ILE A 41 -7.31 30.86 4.35
N ASP A 42 -7.71 31.82 3.52
CA ASP A 42 -9.03 32.46 3.61
C ASP A 42 -10.12 31.45 3.21
N ALA A 43 -11.15 31.32 4.05
CA ALA A 43 -12.21 30.35 3.85
C ALA A 43 -12.98 30.56 2.55
N GLU A 44 -13.40 31.80 2.27
CA GLU A 44 -14.16 32.13 1.06
C GLU A 44 -13.29 31.93 -0.21
N GLY A 45 -12.03 32.35 -0.14
CA GLY A 45 -11.02 32.09 -1.20
C GLY A 45 -10.78 30.61 -1.45
N PHE A 46 -10.79 29.78 -0.41
CA PHE A 46 -10.68 28.32 -0.55
C PHE A 46 -11.88 27.74 -1.32
N TRP A 47 -13.11 28.06 -0.91
CA TRP A 47 -14.30 27.52 -1.58
C TRP A 47 -14.42 28.00 -3.03
N GLN A 48 -14.04 29.25 -3.31
CA GLN A 48 -13.96 29.75 -4.68
C GLN A 48 -12.93 28.98 -5.50
N SER A 49 -11.76 28.70 -4.92
CA SER A 49 -10.72 27.95 -5.57
C SER A 49 -11.12 26.49 -5.83
N MET A 50 -11.80 25.85 -4.87
CA MET A 50 -12.39 24.52 -5.06
C MET A 50 -13.34 24.50 -6.26
N ALA A 51 -14.27 25.46 -6.33
CA ALA A 51 -15.21 25.57 -7.45
C ALA A 51 -14.46 25.71 -8.78
N ASN A 52 -13.48 26.61 -8.86
CA ASN A 52 -12.69 26.82 -10.07
C ASN A 52 -11.90 25.56 -10.49
N ILE A 53 -11.33 24.82 -9.54
CA ILE A 53 -10.61 23.56 -9.82
C ILE A 53 -11.59 22.50 -10.34
N LEU A 54 -12.76 22.36 -9.72
CA LEU A 54 -13.77 21.41 -10.18
C LEU A 54 -14.29 21.74 -11.57
N ASP A 55 -14.57 23.03 -11.84
CA ASP A 55 -15.01 23.48 -13.17
C ASP A 55 -13.97 23.23 -14.26
N GLU A 56 -12.68 23.40 -13.93
CA GLU A 56 -11.57 23.24 -14.87
C GLU A 56 -11.24 21.74 -15.12
N PHE A 57 -11.14 20.95 -14.04
CA PHE A 57 -10.60 19.59 -14.12
C PHE A 57 -11.64 18.51 -14.33
N THR A 58 -12.91 18.70 -13.94
CA THR A 58 -13.96 17.70 -14.18
C THR A 58 -14.13 17.34 -15.65
N PRO A 59 -14.22 18.30 -16.60
CA PRO A 59 -14.31 17.96 -18.03
C PRO A 59 -13.06 17.25 -18.57
N LYS A 60 -11.87 17.63 -18.09
CA LYS A 60 -10.61 16.97 -18.46
C LYS A 60 -10.60 15.51 -18.00
N ASN A 61 -11.03 15.28 -16.75
CA ASN A 61 -11.15 13.94 -16.18
C ASN A 61 -12.11 13.06 -16.98
N GLN A 62 -13.29 13.58 -17.28
CA GLN A 62 -14.29 12.86 -18.09
C GLN A 62 -13.76 12.48 -19.48
N LYS A 63 -13.00 13.38 -20.12
CA LYS A 63 -12.35 13.10 -21.42
C LYS A 63 -11.34 11.94 -21.29
N LEU A 64 -10.52 11.91 -20.25
CA LEU A 64 -9.56 10.83 -20.01
C LEU A 64 -10.26 9.49 -19.80
N LEU A 65 -11.35 9.45 -19.06
CA LEU A 65 -12.15 8.24 -18.87
C LEU A 65 -12.78 7.76 -20.19
N ALA A 66 -13.24 8.68 -21.04
CA ALA A 66 -13.76 8.32 -22.38
C ALA A 66 -12.66 7.71 -23.27
N ILE A 67 -11.42 8.18 -23.17
CA ILE A 67 -10.27 7.61 -23.89
C ILE A 67 -9.99 6.17 -23.45
N ARG A 68 -10.10 5.85 -22.14
CA ARG A 68 -9.98 4.44 -21.67
C ARG A 68 -10.98 3.53 -22.36
N GLN A 69 -12.25 3.95 -22.40
CA GLN A 69 -13.33 3.19 -23.05
C GLN A 69 -13.10 3.03 -24.55
N GLN A 70 -12.60 4.06 -25.22
CA GLN A 70 -12.27 4.01 -26.64
C GLN A 70 -11.18 2.98 -26.91
N PHE A 71 -10.10 2.96 -26.13
CA PHE A 71 -9.03 1.97 -26.27
C PHE A 71 -9.53 0.55 -26.03
N GLN A 72 -10.34 0.34 -25.00
CA GLN A 72 -10.92 -0.97 -24.72
C GLN A 72 -11.75 -1.47 -25.90
N ALA A 73 -12.63 -0.63 -26.44
CA ALA A 73 -13.46 -0.99 -27.60
C ALA A 73 -12.62 -1.34 -28.84
N GLN A 74 -11.51 -0.62 -29.09
CA GLN A 74 -10.62 -0.91 -30.22
C GLN A 74 -9.85 -2.23 -30.01
N ILE A 75 -9.38 -2.51 -28.79
CA ILE A 75 -8.68 -3.76 -28.45
C ILE A 75 -9.64 -4.95 -28.56
N ASP A 76 -10.86 -4.82 -28.04
CA ASP A 76 -11.90 -5.84 -28.15
C ASP A 76 -12.21 -6.15 -29.62
N ALA A 77 -12.40 -5.12 -30.44
CA ALA A 77 -12.67 -5.28 -31.86
C ALA A 77 -11.51 -5.98 -32.58
N TRP A 78 -10.25 -5.68 -32.23
CA TRP A 78 -9.08 -6.31 -32.81
C TRP A 78 -9.02 -7.81 -32.51
N HIS A 79 -9.33 -8.21 -31.27
CA HIS A 79 -9.34 -9.63 -30.87
C HIS A 79 -10.51 -10.43 -31.48
N LEU A 80 -11.63 -9.76 -31.74
CA LEU A 80 -12.81 -10.38 -32.36
C LEU A 80 -12.72 -10.48 -33.88
N ASP A 81 -11.77 -9.81 -34.54
CA ASP A 81 -11.58 -9.85 -35.98
C ASP A 81 -10.87 -11.14 -36.41
N GLU A 82 -11.56 -11.99 -37.12
CA GLU A 82 -11.03 -13.26 -37.66
C GLU A 82 -9.79 -13.08 -38.53
N SER A 83 -9.60 -11.91 -39.16
CA SER A 83 -8.43 -11.62 -40.00
C SER A 83 -7.13 -11.52 -39.18
N ASN A 84 -7.22 -11.32 -37.86
CA ASN A 84 -6.11 -11.28 -36.93
C ASN A 84 -5.79 -12.65 -36.31
N GLN A 85 -6.41 -13.72 -36.81
CA GLN A 85 -6.16 -15.09 -36.35
C GLN A 85 -5.34 -15.89 -37.41
N PRO A 86 -4.37 -16.72 -36.99
CA PRO A 86 -3.94 -16.92 -35.58
C PRO A 86 -3.24 -15.67 -35.01
N PHE A 87 -3.33 -15.48 -33.68
CA PHE A 87 -2.74 -14.35 -33.01
C PHE A 87 -1.25 -14.17 -33.38
N ASN A 88 -0.87 -12.94 -33.72
CA ASN A 88 0.50 -12.56 -34.03
C ASN A 88 0.94 -11.40 -33.12
N GLN A 89 1.96 -11.65 -32.29
CA GLN A 89 2.48 -10.72 -31.29
C GLN A 89 2.97 -9.39 -31.90
N GLU A 90 3.69 -9.44 -33.02
CA GLU A 90 4.25 -8.24 -33.66
C GLU A 90 3.13 -7.38 -34.28
N GLN A 91 2.15 -8.01 -34.93
CA GLN A 91 0.98 -7.31 -35.46
C GLN A 91 0.15 -6.67 -34.35
N TYR A 92 -0.04 -7.37 -33.24
CA TYR A 92 -0.74 -6.82 -32.09
C TYR A 92 0.00 -5.64 -31.48
N GLN A 93 1.30 -5.74 -31.29
CA GLN A 93 2.11 -4.62 -30.81
C GLN A 93 2.03 -3.41 -31.75
N GLN A 94 2.14 -3.63 -33.07
CA GLN A 94 2.00 -2.56 -34.06
C GLN A 94 0.61 -1.91 -34.00
N PHE A 95 -0.45 -2.71 -33.90
CA PHE A 95 -1.81 -2.20 -33.72
C PHE A 95 -1.91 -1.28 -32.51
N LEU A 96 -1.34 -1.67 -31.35
CA LEU A 96 -1.36 -0.86 -30.14
C LEU A 96 -0.60 0.48 -30.29
N VAL A 97 0.46 0.49 -31.11
CA VAL A 97 1.17 1.73 -31.49
C VAL A 97 0.30 2.58 -32.42
N ASP A 98 -0.32 1.98 -33.43
CA ASP A 98 -1.11 2.70 -34.44
C ASP A 98 -2.34 3.40 -33.83
N ILE A 99 -2.98 2.78 -32.84
CA ILE A 99 -4.11 3.41 -32.15
C ILE A 99 -3.67 4.42 -31.07
N GLY A 100 -2.36 4.52 -30.78
CA GLY A 100 -1.81 5.40 -29.72
C GLY A 100 -1.95 4.87 -28.30
N TYR A 101 -2.23 3.59 -28.11
CA TYR A 101 -2.22 2.94 -26.81
C TYR A 101 -0.79 2.88 -26.26
N ILE A 102 0.18 2.55 -27.09
CA ILE A 102 1.61 2.70 -26.85
C ILE A 102 2.05 4.00 -27.49
N VAL A 103 2.59 4.92 -26.70
CA VAL A 103 3.10 6.20 -27.18
C VAL A 103 4.58 6.12 -27.55
N PRO A 104 5.05 6.91 -28.54
CA PRO A 104 6.47 6.97 -28.87
C PRO A 104 7.30 7.46 -27.69
N GLU A 105 8.36 6.75 -27.34
CA GLU A 105 9.32 7.21 -26.37
C GLU A 105 10.13 8.41 -26.90
N LYS A 106 10.25 9.44 -26.06
CA LYS A 106 11.11 10.61 -26.32
C LYS A 106 12.53 10.35 -25.85
N ALA A 107 13.42 11.31 -26.12
CA ALA A 107 14.82 11.26 -25.70
C ALA A 107 14.97 10.97 -24.19
N ASP A 108 16.10 10.39 -23.80
CA ASP A 108 16.40 10.09 -22.41
C ASP A 108 16.39 11.36 -21.54
N PHE A 109 16.08 11.17 -20.27
CA PHE A 109 16.01 12.22 -19.25
C PHE A 109 16.33 11.65 -17.88
N SER A 110 16.55 12.53 -16.93
CA SER A 110 16.55 12.19 -15.51
C SER A 110 15.50 13.02 -14.79
N ILE A 111 14.91 12.44 -13.74
CA ILE A 111 14.00 13.17 -12.86
C ILE A 111 14.74 14.30 -12.14
N THR A 112 14.03 15.38 -11.86
CA THR A 112 14.56 16.59 -11.20
C THR A 112 13.92 16.83 -9.84
N THR A 113 13.25 15.82 -9.29
CA THR A 113 12.65 15.89 -7.95
C THR A 113 13.69 16.32 -6.93
N ASN A 114 13.35 17.29 -6.08
CA ASN A 114 14.17 17.81 -5.00
C ASN A 114 13.31 18.08 -3.76
N TYR A 115 13.93 18.47 -2.65
CA TYR A 115 13.27 18.66 -1.34
C TYR A 115 12.47 17.43 -0.91
N VAL A 116 13.06 16.26 -1.05
CA VAL A 116 12.52 14.97 -0.58
C VAL A 116 13.23 14.54 0.69
N ASP A 117 12.47 13.98 1.61
CA ASP A 117 13.01 13.40 2.85
C ASP A 117 13.87 12.17 2.54
N ASP A 118 14.86 11.88 3.40
CA ASP A 118 15.83 10.80 3.19
C ASP A 118 15.17 9.43 3.07
N GLU A 119 14.01 9.25 3.73
CA GLU A 119 13.18 8.04 3.65
C GLU A 119 12.67 7.75 2.22
N VAL A 120 12.65 8.75 1.37
CA VAL A 120 12.25 8.63 -0.05
C VAL A 120 13.50 8.60 -0.94
N ALA A 121 14.45 9.49 -0.68
CA ALA A 121 15.56 9.75 -1.59
C ALA A 121 16.74 8.77 -1.42
N ILE A 122 17.07 8.38 -0.18
CA ILE A 122 18.38 7.79 0.14
C ILE A 122 18.25 6.46 0.86
N VAL A 123 17.40 6.37 1.88
CA VAL A 123 17.34 5.20 2.77
C VAL A 123 16.36 4.17 2.24
N ALA A 124 16.85 2.96 2.02
CA ALA A 124 16.00 1.82 1.68
C ALA A 124 15.36 1.24 2.93
N GLY A 125 14.07 0.93 2.88
CA GLY A 125 13.34 0.37 4.02
C GLY A 125 11.93 -0.09 3.68
N PRO A 126 11.27 -0.83 4.60
CA PRO A 126 9.88 -1.27 4.44
C PRO A 126 8.92 -0.08 4.37
N GLN A 127 7.84 -0.27 3.61
CA GLN A 127 6.72 0.67 3.54
C GLN A 127 5.43 -0.05 3.95
N LEU A 128 4.73 0.52 4.93
CA LEU A 128 3.46 0.00 5.45
C LEU A 128 2.29 0.67 4.74
N VAL A 129 1.21 -0.05 4.48
CA VAL A 129 -0.04 0.50 3.95
C VAL A 129 -1.18 0.17 4.91
N VAL A 130 -1.98 1.17 5.29
CA VAL A 130 -3.10 0.99 6.22
C VAL A 130 -4.31 1.85 5.81
N PRO A 131 -5.54 1.40 6.11
CA PRO A 131 -6.74 2.19 5.85
C PRO A 131 -6.80 3.41 6.78
N LEU A 132 -6.84 4.60 6.20
CA LEU A 132 -6.92 5.87 6.93
C LEU A 132 -8.26 6.05 7.68
N MET A 133 -9.30 5.35 7.24
CA MET A 133 -10.61 5.39 7.89
C MET A 133 -10.59 4.86 9.34
N ASN A 134 -9.61 4.01 9.67
CA ASN A 134 -9.45 3.45 11.02
C ASN A 134 -8.33 4.18 11.78
N ALA A 135 -8.70 5.06 12.72
CA ALA A 135 -7.76 5.85 13.51
C ALA A 135 -6.69 5.02 14.24
N ARG A 136 -7.07 3.83 14.75
CA ARG A 136 -6.13 2.91 15.42
C ARG A 136 -5.09 2.37 14.45
N PHE A 137 -5.48 1.96 13.25
CA PHE A 137 -4.54 1.49 12.23
C PHE A 137 -3.66 2.62 11.74
N ALA A 138 -4.23 3.82 11.53
CA ALA A 138 -3.49 5.01 11.14
C ALA A 138 -2.38 5.36 12.15
N LEU A 139 -2.71 5.38 13.45
CA LEU A 139 -1.73 5.60 14.53
C LEU A 139 -0.68 4.48 14.62
N ASN A 140 -1.10 3.22 14.53
CA ASN A 140 -0.18 2.09 14.58
C ASN A 140 0.84 2.15 13.43
N ALA A 141 0.40 2.52 12.22
CA ALA A 141 1.29 2.68 11.08
C ALA A 141 2.25 3.85 11.23
N ALA A 142 1.75 5.01 11.69
CA ALA A 142 2.60 6.17 11.95
C ALA A 142 3.68 5.86 12.99
N ASN A 143 3.37 5.01 13.98
CA ASN A 143 4.29 4.60 15.06
C ASN A 143 5.13 3.35 14.73
N ALA A 144 4.93 2.75 13.56
CA ALA A 144 5.61 1.51 13.18
C ALA A 144 7.06 1.70 12.68
N ARG A 145 7.59 2.93 12.75
CA ARG A 145 9.00 3.18 12.39
C ARG A 145 9.96 2.38 13.25
N TRP A 146 9.66 2.18 14.52
CA TRP A 146 10.49 1.42 15.43
C TRP A 146 9.73 0.22 15.96
N GLY A 147 10.29 -0.98 15.77
CA GLY A 147 9.66 -2.23 16.14
C GLY A 147 10.55 -3.13 16.97
N SER A 148 9.96 -3.82 17.95
CA SER A 148 10.62 -4.86 18.73
C SER A 148 10.86 -6.11 17.87
N LEU A 149 12.12 -6.48 17.69
CA LEU A 149 12.45 -7.74 17.02
C LEU A 149 12.05 -8.94 17.87
N TYR A 150 12.19 -8.83 19.20
CA TYR A 150 11.81 -9.91 20.11
C TYR A 150 10.32 -10.20 20.03
N ASP A 151 9.47 -9.17 20.07
CA ASP A 151 8.02 -9.32 19.96
C ASP A 151 7.62 -9.88 18.57
N ALA A 152 8.26 -9.39 17.50
CA ALA A 152 7.98 -9.84 16.15
C ALA A 152 8.35 -11.31 15.92
N LEU A 153 9.47 -11.76 16.48
CA LEU A 153 9.89 -13.15 16.43
C LEU A 153 9.02 -14.04 17.33
N TYR A 154 8.75 -13.58 18.56
CA TYR A 154 7.98 -14.37 19.53
C TYR A 154 6.54 -14.61 19.07
N GLY A 155 5.91 -13.61 18.45
CA GLY A 155 4.50 -13.64 18.04
C GLY A 155 4.21 -14.26 16.68
N THR A 156 5.23 -14.77 15.96
CA THR A 156 5.08 -15.28 14.59
C THR A 156 5.68 -16.68 14.39
N ASP A 157 5.39 -17.30 13.26
CA ASP A 157 5.90 -18.59 12.82
C ASP A 157 7.39 -18.60 12.43
N VAL A 158 8.07 -17.45 12.44
CA VAL A 158 9.53 -17.37 12.25
C VAL A 158 10.27 -18.19 13.31
N ILE A 159 9.72 -18.24 14.54
CA ILE A 159 10.14 -19.20 15.56
C ILE A 159 9.14 -20.34 15.59
N SER A 160 9.58 -21.54 15.16
CA SER A 160 8.77 -22.76 15.17
C SER A 160 8.23 -23.09 16.56
N ASP A 161 7.02 -23.63 16.62
CA ASP A 161 6.40 -24.14 17.85
C ASP A 161 6.98 -25.49 18.32
N GLU A 162 7.89 -26.09 17.57
CA GLU A 162 8.50 -27.38 17.87
C GLU A 162 9.36 -27.35 19.15
N ASP A 163 9.62 -28.52 19.71
CA ASP A 163 10.48 -28.74 20.88
C ASP A 163 10.04 -27.98 22.15
N GLY A 164 8.73 -27.83 22.34
CA GLY A 164 8.16 -27.15 23.52
C GLY A 164 8.19 -25.62 23.44
N ALA A 165 8.35 -25.06 22.24
CA ALA A 165 8.40 -23.63 21.98
C ALA A 165 7.05 -23.02 21.59
N GLU A 166 5.93 -23.67 21.86
CA GLU A 166 4.59 -23.20 21.51
C GLU A 166 4.27 -21.85 22.15
N VAL A 167 3.49 -21.03 21.44
CA VAL A 167 2.93 -19.79 21.99
C VAL A 167 1.83 -20.12 22.98
N ASN A 168 2.03 -19.79 24.25
CA ASN A 168 1.11 -20.02 25.35
C ASN A 168 0.44 -18.73 25.85
N LYS A 169 -0.58 -18.85 26.72
CA LYS A 169 -1.18 -17.70 27.40
C LYS A 169 -0.19 -16.93 28.30
N THR A 170 0.84 -17.62 28.78
CA THR A 170 1.95 -17.06 29.56
C THR A 170 3.25 -17.16 28.77
N TYR A 171 4.24 -16.35 29.15
CA TYR A 171 5.56 -16.37 28.53
C TYR A 171 6.19 -17.77 28.56
N ASN A 172 6.64 -18.25 27.40
CA ASN A 172 7.35 -19.51 27.23
C ASN A 172 8.87 -19.24 27.18
N PRO A 173 9.65 -19.63 28.20
CA PRO A 173 11.09 -19.36 28.23
C PRO A 173 11.88 -20.13 27.16
N ILE A 174 11.39 -21.30 26.71
CA ILE A 174 12.02 -22.07 25.61
C ILE A 174 11.93 -21.28 24.32
N ARG A 175 10.75 -20.75 24.01
CA ARG A 175 10.53 -19.86 22.86
C ARG A 175 11.36 -18.59 22.98
N GLY A 176 11.39 -17.97 24.16
CA GLY A 176 12.19 -16.77 24.43
C GLY A 176 13.68 -17.00 24.19
N ALA A 177 14.22 -18.16 24.56
CA ALA A 177 15.62 -18.51 24.29
C ALA A 177 15.89 -18.64 22.78
N LYS A 178 14.96 -19.23 22.00
CA LYS A 178 15.08 -19.30 20.54
C LYS A 178 15.04 -17.89 19.90
N VAL A 179 14.17 -16.99 20.41
CA VAL A 179 14.09 -15.57 19.97
C VAL A 179 15.43 -14.87 20.22
N GLN A 180 15.98 -14.94 21.43
CA GLN A 180 17.27 -14.34 21.76
C GLN A 180 18.40 -14.90 20.87
N ALA A 181 18.43 -16.20 20.64
CA ALA A 181 19.43 -16.83 19.79
C ALA A 181 19.34 -16.35 18.32
N TYR A 182 18.12 -16.19 17.81
CA TYR A 182 17.90 -15.64 16.46
C TYR A 182 18.40 -14.19 16.36
N ALA A 183 18.02 -13.34 17.31
CA ALA A 183 18.39 -11.92 17.30
C ALA A 183 19.91 -11.71 17.46
N ARG A 184 20.60 -12.57 18.23
CA ARG A 184 22.06 -12.52 18.36
C ARG A 184 22.77 -12.91 17.06
N ARG A 185 22.29 -13.93 16.34
CA ARG A 185 22.81 -14.26 15.00
C ARG A 185 22.61 -13.12 14.02
N PHE A 186 21.45 -12.48 14.06
CA PHE A 186 21.20 -11.30 13.25
C PHE A 186 22.21 -10.17 13.55
N LEU A 187 22.51 -9.91 14.82
CA LEU A 187 23.54 -8.91 15.20
C LEU A 187 24.93 -9.33 14.71
N ASP A 188 25.30 -10.61 14.83
CA ASP A 188 26.58 -11.13 14.33
C ASP A 188 26.74 -10.92 12.83
N ASP A 189 25.65 -11.06 12.06
CA ASP A 189 25.66 -10.86 10.61
C ASP A 189 25.67 -9.38 10.23
N ALA A 190 24.83 -8.54 10.87
CA ALA A 190 24.64 -7.15 10.51
C ALA A 190 25.72 -6.21 11.08
N ILE A 191 26.15 -6.46 12.33
CA ILE A 191 27.07 -5.62 13.11
C ILE A 191 28.13 -6.51 13.77
N PRO A 192 29.02 -7.17 13.01
CA PRO A 192 29.95 -8.16 13.55
C PRO A 192 30.94 -7.58 14.55
N LEU A 193 31.23 -8.33 15.62
CA LEU A 193 32.28 -8.04 16.59
C LEU A 193 33.65 -8.46 16.04
N SER A 194 34.70 -7.75 16.46
CA SER A 194 36.09 -8.04 16.08
C SER A 194 36.61 -9.38 16.65
N GLY A 195 35.86 -10.02 17.56
CA GLY A 195 36.13 -11.33 18.11
C GLY A 195 34.93 -11.88 18.88
N GLY A 196 34.53 -13.13 18.55
CA GLY A 196 33.40 -13.81 19.19
C GLY A 196 32.04 -13.43 18.64
N SER A 197 30.99 -13.77 19.36
CA SER A 197 29.59 -13.59 18.99
C SER A 197 28.85 -12.82 20.08
N TYR A 198 27.81 -12.06 19.73
CA TYR A 198 26.90 -11.46 20.72
C TYR A 198 26.27 -12.49 21.66
N ALA A 199 26.25 -13.76 21.30
CA ALA A 199 25.82 -14.84 22.19
C ALA A 199 26.71 -15.04 23.43
N ASP A 200 27.95 -14.56 23.37
CA ASP A 200 28.94 -14.62 24.45
C ASP A 200 29.18 -13.29 25.15
N ALA A 201 28.47 -12.24 24.77
CA ALA A 201 28.55 -10.94 25.43
C ALA A 201 27.96 -11.01 26.86
N ILE A 202 28.64 -10.39 27.81
CA ILE A 202 28.19 -10.28 29.21
C ILE A 202 28.04 -8.84 29.71
N SER A 203 28.63 -7.87 29.02
CA SER A 203 28.41 -6.44 29.29
C SER A 203 28.81 -5.57 28.10
N TYR A 204 28.24 -4.38 28.07
CA TYR A 204 28.51 -3.33 27.09
C TYR A 204 28.95 -2.05 27.82
N GLN A 205 29.93 -1.36 27.28
CA GLN A 205 30.44 -0.09 27.77
C GLN A 205 30.83 0.80 26.62
N ILE A 206 30.83 2.11 26.83
CA ILE A 206 31.42 3.09 25.92
C ILE A 206 32.70 3.61 26.53
N ALA A 207 33.82 3.51 25.80
CA ALA A 207 35.12 4.03 26.18
C ALA A 207 35.77 4.76 24.99
N ASP A 208 36.20 5.99 25.25
CA ASP A 208 36.84 6.83 24.22
C ASP A 208 36.03 6.95 22.90
N GLY A 209 34.69 7.06 23.01
CA GLY A 209 33.79 7.15 21.88
C GLY A 209 33.55 5.83 21.12
N LYS A 210 33.99 4.69 21.67
CA LYS A 210 33.86 3.37 21.03
C LYS A 210 33.06 2.42 21.91
N LEU A 211 32.37 1.49 21.25
CA LEU A 211 31.73 0.37 21.94
C LEU A 211 32.77 -0.66 22.39
N VAL A 212 32.74 -1.04 23.65
CA VAL A 212 33.51 -2.13 24.23
C VAL A 212 32.57 -3.21 24.73
N VAL A 213 32.71 -4.42 24.22
CA VAL A 213 31.92 -5.58 24.61
C VAL A 213 32.79 -6.55 25.40
N THR A 214 32.41 -6.87 26.63
CA THR A 214 33.07 -7.88 27.44
C THR A 214 32.45 -9.24 27.18
N MET A 215 33.26 -10.20 26.81
CA MET A 215 32.86 -11.57 26.50
C MET A 215 32.90 -12.48 27.72
N LYS A 216 32.21 -13.60 27.73
CA LYS A 216 32.28 -14.65 28.77
C LYS A 216 33.70 -15.11 29.06
N SER A 217 34.59 -15.07 28.09
CA SER A 217 36.02 -15.39 28.21
C SER A 217 36.80 -14.34 29.08
N GLY A 218 36.18 -13.16 29.34
CA GLY A 218 36.84 -12.01 29.92
C GLY A 218 37.55 -11.13 28.87
N GLN A 219 37.59 -11.53 27.61
CA GLN A 219 38.14 -10.70 26.53
C GLN A 219 37.23 -9.49 26.27
N GLN A 220 37.84 -8.34 26.02
CA GLN A 220 37.14 -7.18 25.50
C GLN A 220 37.34 -7.06 24.00
N VAL A 221 36.24 -6.84 23.29
CA VAL A 221 36.20 -6.68 21.80
C VAL A 221 35.40 -5.43 21.43
N SER A 222 35.57 -4.95 20.21
CA SER A 222 34.80 -3.87 19.63
C SER A 222 34.11 -4.35 18.35
N LEU A 223 33.59 -3.45 17.54
CA LEU A 223 33.02 -3.76 16.23
C LEU A 223 34.15 -4.01 15.20
N VAL A 224 33.86 -4.81 14.19
CA VAL A 224 34.72 -4.90 12.97
C VAL A 224 34.73 -3.56 12.25
N ASP A 225 33.57 -2.92 12.13
CA ASP A 225 33.39 -1.58 11.58
C ASP A 225 32.88 -0.64 12.66
N GLU A 226 33.79 0.10 13.27
CA GLU A 226 33.48 1.03 14.38
C GLU A 226 32.55 2.17 13.95
N SER A 227 32.48 2.51 12.67
CA SER A 227 31.60 3.56 12.15
C SER A 227 30.11 3.22 12.26
N LYS A 228 29.77 1.95 12.45
CA LYS A 228 28.40 1.52 12.67
C LYS A 228 27.86 1.86 14.06
N PHE A 229 28.70 2.11 15.05
CA PHE A 229 28.27 2.62 16.36
C PHE A 229 28.00 4.12 16.25
N VAL A 230 26.73 4.52 16.42
CA VAL A 230 26.30 5.92 16.19
C VAL A 230 25.72 6.59 17.42
N GLY A 231 25.45 5.86 18.48
CA GLY A 231 24.91 6.48 19.70
C GLY A 231 24.62 5.52 20.85
N PHE A 232 24.25 6.09 21.98
CA PHE A 232 23.86 5.35 23.18
C PHE A 232 22.94 6.18 24.06
N ASN A 233 22.36 5.54 25.09
CA ASN A 233 21.67 6.20 26.19
C ASN A 233 22.17 5.65 27.55
N GLY A 234 22.01 6.40 28.61
CA GLY A 234 22.49 6.03 29.94
C GLY A 234 23.95 6.40 30.17
N ALA A 235 24.55 5.82 31.21
CA ALA A 235 25.95 6.08 31.55
C ALA A 235 26.88 5.27 30.63
N GLN A 236 28.04 5.83 30.27
CA GLN A 236 29.01 5.17 29.39
C GLN A 236 29.46 3.79 29.91
N GLN A 237 29.62 3.63 31.22
CA GLN A 237 30.00 2.37 31.87
C GLN A 237 28.83 1.37 31.97
N ASN A 238 27.59 1.84 31.86
CA ASN A 238 26.39 1.02 31.97
C ASN A 238 25.28 1.63 31.12
N PRO A 239 25.38 1.53 29.80
CA PRO A 239 24.39 2.11 28.88
C PRO A 239 23.06 1.40 29.03
N SER A 240 21.96 2.14 28.88
CA SER A 240 20.60 1.59 28.80
C SER A 240 20.17 1.28 27.36
N ALA A 241 20.86 1.87 26.38
CA ALA A 241 20.68 1.56 24.97
C ALA A 241 21.99 1.78 24.20
N ILE A 242 22.18 0.99 23.15
CA ILE A 242 23.29 1.11 22.18
C ILE A 242 22.67 1.19 20.80
N LEU A 243 23.04 2.20 20.03
CA LEU A 243 22.49 2.46 18.72
C LEU A 243 23.53 2.22 17.63
N PHE A 244 23.16 1.45 16.63
CA PHE A 244 23.93 1.21 15.41
C PHE A 244 23.21 1.75 14.19
N CYS A 245 23.97 2.03 13.11
CA CYS A 245 23.46 2.30 11.79
C CYS A 245 24.09 1.33 10.79
N ASN A 246 23.26 0.60 10.04
CA ASN A 246 23.72 -0.31 9.00
C ASN A 246 22.84 -0.17 7.75
N ASN A 247 23.45 0.07 6.59
CA ASN A 247 22.76 0.35 5.33
C ASN A 247 21.73 1.51 5.43
N GLY A 248 21.99 2.48 6.33
CA GLY A 248 21.12 3.63 6.56
C GLY A 248 19.98 3.40 7.57
N LEU A 249 19.71 2.16 8.00
CA LEU A 249 18.73 1.84 9.03
C LEU A 249 19.40 1.61 10.39
N HIS A 250 18.67 1.92 11.46
CA HIS A 250 19.18 1.83 12.82
C HIS A 250 18.75 0.53 13.52
N ILE A 251 19.64 0.05 14.37
CA ILE A 251 19.44 -1.09 15.28
C ILE A 251 19.76 -0.60 16.69
N GLU A 252 18.85 -0.79 17.64
CA GLU A 252 19.08 -0.48 19.06
C GLU A 252 19.12 -1.75 19.88
N ILE A 253 20.20 -1.98 20.63
CA ILE A 253 20.22 -2.94 21.74
C ILE A 253 19.66 -2.22 22.96
N LYS A 254 18.51 -2.66 23.46
CA LYS A 254 17.92 -2.16 24.70
C LYS A 254 18.38 -2.99 25.89
N ILE A 255 18.97 -2.32 26.88
CA ILE A 255 19.51 -2.94 28.09
C ILE A 255 18.66 -2.50 29.30
N ASP A 256 17.97 -3.46 29.93
CA ASP A 256 17.13 -3.18 31.10
C ASP A 256 17.05 -4.42 32.01
N PRO A 257 17.88 -4.50 33.06
CA PRO A 257 17.95 -5.67 33.94
C PRO A 257 16.66 -5.90 34.76
N SER A 258 15.73 -4.96 34.78
CA SER A 258 14.46 -5.09 35.50
C SER A 258 13.46 -6.04 34.81
N THR A 259 13.58 -6.23 33.51
CA THR A 259 12.63 -7.03 32.73
C THR A 259 12.85 -8.54 32.91
N PRO A 260 11.78 -9.36 32.87
CA PRO A 260 11.90 -10.82 32.94
C PRO A 260 12.80 -11.42 31.86
N VAL A 261 12.75 -10.88 30.65
CA VAL A 261 13.54 -11.36 29.49
C VAL A 261 15.03 -11.09 29.73
N ALA A 262 15.39 -9.88 30.20
CA ALA A 262 16.77 -9.49 30.44
C ALA A 262 17.42 -10.25 31.62
N LYS A 263 16.64 -10.73 32.59
CA LYS A 263 17.16 -11.55 33.70
C LYS A 263 17.75 -12.89 33.22
N ALA A 264 17.33 -13.39 32.08
CA ALA A 264 17.88 -14.60 31.46
C ALA A 264 19.09 -14.31 30.56
N ASP A 265 19.38 -13.04 30.28
CA ASP A 265 20.46 -12.58 29.42
C ASP A 265 21.67 -12.12 30.25
N PRO A 266 22.89 -12.68 30.03
CA PRO A 266 24.08 -12.29 30.79
C PRO A 266 24.46 -10.81 30.68
N ALA A 267 24.14 -10.16 29.54
CA ALA A 267 24.37 -8.75 29.28
C ALA A 267 23.14 -7.88 29.60
N SER A 268 22.07 -8.45 30.18
CA SER A 268 20.82 -7.79 30.51
C SER A 268 20.11 -7.16 29.31
N VAL A 269 20.24 -7.77 28.11
CA VAL A 269 19.54 -7.32 26.91
C VAL A 269 18.06 -7.65 27.05
N ALA A 270 17.24 -6.60 27.01
CA ALA A 270 15.78 -6.70 27.14
C ALA A 270 15.09 -6.84 25.79
N ASP A 271 15.68 -6.26 24.72
CA ASP A 271 15.13 -6.27 23.38
C ASP A 271 16.16 -5.82 22.33
N ILE A 272 15.89 -6.15 21.09
CA ILE A 272 16.51 -5.51 19.92
C ILE A 272 15.43 -4.74 19.19
N ILE A 273 15.59 -3.42 19.09
CA ILE A 273 14.65 -2.55 18.39
C ILE A 273 15.20 -2.22 17.02
N LEU A 274 14.40 -2.42 15.98
CA LEU A 274 14.77 -2.11 14.61
C LEU A 274 14.02 -0.87 14.12
N GLU A 275 14.72 -0.01 13.40
CA GLU A 275 14.07 0.94 12.52
C GLU A 275 13.41 0.14 11.39
N SER A 276 12.08 0.20 11.29
CA SER A 276 11.24 -0.77 10.57
C SER A 276 10.46 -0.10 9.44
N ALA A 277 9.20 0.28 9.66
CA ALA A 277 8.42 0.99 8.65
C ALA A 277 8.97 2.40 8.45
N LEU A 278 9.88 2.56 7.52
CA LEU A 278 10.54 3.84 7.24
C LEU A 278 9.54 4.88 6.73
N SER A 279 8.61 4.42 5.92
CA SER A 279 7.45 5.19 5.47
C SER A 279 6.16 4.38 5.61
N ALA A 280 5.03 5.08 5.63
CA ALA A 280 3.71 4.47 5.69
C ALA A 280 2.73 5.24 4.80
N ILE A 281 1.91 4.50 4.05
CA ILE A 281 0.86 5.05 3.21
C ILE A 281 -0.45 4.99 3.98
N GLN A 282 -1.01 6.16 4.27
CA GLN A 282 -2.35 6.34 4.82
C GLN A 282 -3.34 6.31 3.65
N ASP A 283 -4.10 5.24 3.54
CA ASP A 283 -4.86 4.93 2.33
C ASP A 283 -6.29 5.44 2.39
N CYS A 284 -6.70 6.19 1.35
CA CYS A 284 -8.09 6.60 1.11
C CYS A 284 -8.76 5.75 0.02
N GLU A 285 -8.09 4.75 -0.52
CA GLU A 285 -8.49 4.04 -1.74
C GLU A 285 -8.82 2.57 -1.45
N ASP A 286 -8.05 1.59 -1.91
CA ASP A 286 -8.44 0.17 -1.97
C ASP A 286 -8.72 -0.49 -0.61
N SER A 287 -8.08 -0.03 0.45
CA SER A 287 -8.31 -0.55 1.80
C SER A 287 -9.43 0.16 2.58
N VAL A 288 -10.16 1.08 1.94
CA VAL A 288 -11.18 1.93 2.58
C VAL A 288 -12.54 1.78 1.89
N ALA A 289 -13.59 1.67 2.68
CA ALA A 289 -14.99 1.68 2.22
C ALA A 289 -15.65 3.02 2.57
N ALA A 290 -15.29 4.08 1.84
CA ALA A 290 -15.85 5.43 2.00
C ALA A 290 -16.72 5.77 0.78
N VAL A 291 -18.03 5.74 0.95
CA VAL A 291 -18.99 5.83 -0.17
C VAL A 291 -19.74 7.15 -0.25
N ASP A 292 -19.72 7.95 0.80
CA ASP A 292 -20.47 9.21 0.89
C ASP A 292 -19.69 10.32 1.62
N GLY A 293 -20.30 11.49 1.75
CA GLY A 293 -19.69 12.66 2.38
C GLY A 293 -19.38 12.47 3.88
N GLU A 294 -20.13 11.65 4.60
CA GLU A 294 -19.85 11.34 6.00
C GLU A 294 -18.62 10.46 6.15
N ASP A 295 -18.52 9.41 5.34
CA ASP A 295 -17.38 8.51 5.31
C ASP A 295 -16.09 9.29 4.91
N LYS A 296 -16.16 10.13 3.87
CA LYS A 296 -15.03 10.98 3.45
C LYS A 296 -14.60 11.95 4.56
N THR A 297 -15.56 12.53 5.27
CA THR A 297 -15.29 13.42 6.40
C THR A 297 -14.52 12.69 7.51
N ALA A 298 -14.88 11.44 7.81
CA ALA A 298 -14.17 10.63 8.82
C ALA A 298 -12.73 10.33 8.39
N VAL A 299 -12.52 9.96 7.13
CA VAL A 299 -11.17 9.74 6.56
C VAL A 299 -10.31 10.99 6.65
N TYR A 300 -10.83 12.14 6.21
CA TYR A 300 -10.09 13.40 6.24
C TYR A 300 -9.80 13.88 7.68
N ARG A 301 -10.70 13.63 8.63
CA ARG A 301 -10.47 13.98 10.05
C ARG A 301 -9.30 13.18 10.63
N ASN A 302 -9.14 11.92 10.27
CA ASN A 302 -8.00 11.11 10.72
C ASN A 302 -6.69 11.65 10.11
N TRP A 303 -6.69 12.05 8.83
CA TRP A 303 -5.52 12.71 8.22
C TRP A 303 -5.19 14.03 8.92
N LEU A 304 -6.20 14.82 9.25
CA LEU A 304 -6.03 16.06 9.99
C LEU A 304 -5.35 15.83 11.36
N GLY A 305 -5.82 14.83 12.10
CA GLY A 305 -5.24 14.49 13.40
C GLY A 305 -3.79 14.01 13.30
N LEU A 306 -3.42 13.33 12.22
CA LEU A 306 -2.02 12.96 11.94
C LEU A 306 -1.16 14.20 11.63
N MET A 307 -1.65 15.11 10.78
CA MET A 307 -0.91 16.31 10.39
C MET A 307 -0.83 17.37 11.48
N LYS A 308 -1.82 17.45 12.36
CA LYS A 308 -1.78 18.27 13.59
C LYS A 308 -0.99 17.62 14.73
N GLY A 309 -0.73 16.31 14.63
CA GLY A 309 -0.03 15.56 15.67
C GLY A 309 -0.87 15.29 16.92
N ASP A 310 -2.19 15.41 16.84
CA ASP A 310 -3.14 15.27 17.95
C ASP A 310 -4.12 14.11 17.83
N LEU A 311 -3.97 13.25 16.80
CA LEU A 311 -4.78 12.04 16.67
C LEU A 311 -4.60 11.14 17.89
N ILE A 312 -5.70 10.81 18.54
CA ILE A 312 -5.75 9.99 19.75
C ILE A 312 -6.79 8.90 19.60
N GLU A 313 -6.43 7.69 20.00
CA GLU A 313 -7.34 6.55 20.10
C GLU A 313 -7.34 5.99 21.52
N ARG A 314 -8.52 5.80 22.09
CA ARG A 314 -8.69 5.24 23.43
C ARG A 314 -9.20 3.80 23.33
N LEU A 315 -8.47 2.89 23.94
CA LEU A 315 -8.78 1.46 23.95
C LEU A 315 -8.91 0.98 25.39
N GLU A 316 -9.92 0.16 25.64
CA GLU A 316 -9.99 -0.59 26.88
C GLU A 316 -9.33 -1.96 26.72
N LYS A 317 -8.32 -2.25 27.52
CA LYS A 317 -7.65 -3.54 27.54
C LYS A 317 -7.49 -4.00 28.99
N ASN A 318 -8.06 -5.17 29.33
CA ASN A 318 -8.03 -5.74 30.68
C ASN A 318 -8.58 -4.82 31.80
N GLY A 319 -9.57 -3.96 31.47
CA GLY A 319 -10.14 -3.00 32.42
C GLY A 319 -9.33 -1.72 32.62
N GLU A 320 -8.26 -1.53 31.86
CA GLU A 320 -7.47 -0.30 31.84
C GLU A 320 -7.67 0.47 30.53
N SER A 321 -7.86 1.78 30.62
CA SER A 321 -7.96 2.65 29.45
C SER A 321 -6.55 3.01 28.96
N ILE A 322 -6.20 2.50 27.76
CA ILE A 322 -4.93 2.81 27.11
C ILE A 322 -5.20 3.90 26.07
N THR A 323 -4.48 5.01 26.17
CA THR A 323 -4.50 6.08 25.17
C THR A 323 -3.33 5.90 24.21
N ARG A 324 -3.64 5.70 22.92
CA ARG A 324 -2.65 5.71 21.83
C ARG A 324 -2.58 7.09 21.22
N LYS A 325 -1.37 7.55 20.96
CA LYS A 325 -1.04 8.82 20.32
C LYS A 325 0.23 8.64 19.48
N LEU A 326 0.58 9.64 18.69
CA LEU A 326 1.83 9.66 17.94
C LEU A 326 3.04 9.63 18.88
N ASN A 327 4.03 8.82 18.52
CA ASN A 327 5.29 8.73 19.26
C ASN A 327 6.11 10.02 19.13
N GLU A 328 6.85 10.36 20.18
CA GLU A 328 7.88 11.39 20.15
C GLU A 328 9.10 10.92 19.34
N ASP A 329 9.95 11.87 18.97
CA ASP A 329 11.26 11.55 18.43
C ASP A 329 12.15 10.90 19.49
N ARG A 330 13.09 10.08 19.06
CA ARG A 330 13.99 9.31 19.93
C ARG A 330 15.30 10.06 20.12
N SER A 331 15.69 10.30 21.37
CA SER A 331 16.92 11.02 21.70
C SER A 331 18.03 10.06 22.05
N TYR A 332 19.24 10.38 21.62
CA TYR A 332 20.46 9.63 21.87
C TYR A 332 21.64 10.57 22.11
N ILE A 333 22.73 10.03 22.63
CA ILE A 333 24.03 10.68 22.79
C ILE A 333 24.98 10.07 21.74
N SER A 334 25.64 10.90 20.95
CA SER A 334 26.62 10.45 19.96
C SER A 334 27.90 9.91 20.60
N PRO A 335 28.80 9.22 19.87
CA PRO A 335 30.12 8.85 20.35
C PRO A 335 30.97 10.04 20.82
N GLU A 336 30.73 11.23 20.27
CA GLU A 336 31.39 12.51 20.62
C GLU A 336 30.75 13.22 21.83
N ASN A 337 29.70 12.62 22.43
CA ASN A 337 28.88 13.15 23.56
C ASN A 337 27.98 14.34 23.18
N ASP A 338 27.57 14.44 21.93
CA ASP A 338 26.55 15.38 21.47
C ASP A 338 25.15 14.75 21.49
N ASP A 339 24.16 15.51 21.91
CA ASP A 339 22.76 15.07 21.85
C ASP A 339 22.24 15.12 20.42
N PHE A 340 21.54 14.08 19.97
CA PHE A 340 20.84 14.09 18.71
C PHE A 340 19.50 13.33 18.79
N THR A 341 18.64 13.54 17.79
CA THR A 341 17.33 12.89 17.74
C THR A 341 17.12 12.19 16.40
N LEU A 342 16.42 11.06 16.45
CA LEU A 342 15.92 10.33 15.28
C LEU A 342 14.39 10.42 15.24
N PRO A 343 13.78 10.42 14.05
CA PRO A 343 12.34 10.43 13.92
C PRO A 343 11.72 9.22 14.64
N GLY A 344 10.73 9.46 15.49
CA GLY A 344 9.99 8.41 16.19
C GLY A 344 8.88 7.79 15.37
N ARG A 345 8.56 8.38 14.21
CA ARG A 345 7.42 8.03 13.36
C ARG A 345 7.86 7.75 11.93
N SER A 346 7.10 6.91 11.23
CA SER A 346 7.23 6.72 9.78
C SER A 346 6.93 8.03 9.05
N LEU A 347 7.62 8.28 7.94
CA LEU A 347 7.22 9.33 7.00
C LEU A 347 5.88 8.95 6.37
N LEU A 348 4.88 9.81 6.47
CA LEU A 348 3.54 9.52 5.99
C LEU A 348 3.31 10.04 4.57
N PHE A 349 2.83 9.14 3.73
CA PHE A 349 2.16 9.42 2.47
C PHE A 349 0.65 9.33 2.68
N VAL A 350 -0.13 9.99 1.83
CA VAL A 350 -1.57 9.75 1.70
C VAL A 350 -1.87 9.26 0.29
N ARG A 351 -2.57 8.11 0.16
CA ARG A 351 -3.03 7.64 -1.13
C ARG A 351 -4.43 8.17 -1.39
N ASN A 352 -4.55 9.05 -2.38
CA ASN A 352 -5.83 9.53 -2.89
C ASN A 352 -6.48 8.44 -3.74
N VAL A 353 -7.78 8.58 -4.07
CA VAL A 353 -8.41 7.70 -5.05
C VAL A 353 -8.00 8.05 -6.48
N GLY A 354 -8.22 7.12 -7.41
CA GLY A 354 -7.97 7.31 -8.84
C GLY A 354 -8.95 8.27 -9.53
N HIS A 355 -9.01 8.19 -10.86
CA HIS A 355 -9.80 9.13 -11.68
C HIS A 355 -11.25 8.70 -11.93
N LEU A 356 -11.59 7.41 -11.68
CA LEU A 356 -12.89 6.87 -12.08
C LEU A 356 -14.05 7.37 -11.23
N MET A 357 -13.88 7.30 -9.88
CA MET A 357 -14.99 7.47 -8.97
C MET A 357 -15.42 8.94 -8.78
N THR A 358 -16.70 9.11 -8.58
CA THR A 358 -17.32 10.35 -8.10
C THR A 358 -17.85 10.12 -6.68
N ASN A 359 -18.07 11.21 -5.94
CA ASN A 359 -18.57 11.15 -4.57
C ASN A 359 -19.57 12.28 -4.30
N ASP A 360 -20.55 12.01 -3.47
CA ASP A 360 -21.59 12.95 -3.12
C ASP A 360 -21.21 13.95 -2.03
N ALA A 361 -19.99 13.84 -1.47
CA ALA A 361 -19.47 14.83 -0.51
C ALA A 361 -19.58 16.27 -1.04
N VAL A 362 -19.47 16.43 -2.37
CA VAL A 362 -19.75 17.68 -3.08
C VAL A 362 -20.58 17.36 -4.33
N LEU A 363 -21.66 18.11 -4.53
CA LEU A 363 -22.50 18.02 -5.73
C LEU A 363 -22.46 19.33 -6.51
N THR A 364 -22.60 19.22 -7.82
CA THR A 364 -22.85 20.40 -8.69
C THR A 364 -24.23 21.00 -8.41
N LYS A 365 -24.50 22.16 -8.98
CA LYS A 365 -25.84 22.77 -8.95
C LYS A 365 -26.95 21.83 -9.44
N ASP A 366 -26.62 20.95 -10.40
CA ASP A 366 -27.55 20.01 -11.03
C ASP A 366 -27.55 18.62 -10.33
N ASN A 367 -27.06 18.57 -9.08
CA ASN A 367 -26.97 17.36 -8.24
C ASN A 367 -26.08 16.23 -8.81
N GLN A 368 -25.12 16.56 -9.66
CA GLN A 368 -24.13 15.56 -10.11
C GLN A 368 -22.98 15.50 -9.09
N GLN A 369 -22.54 14.28 -8.80
CA GLN A 369 -21.36 14.06 -7.95
C GLN A 369 -20.09 14.57 -8.65
N VAL A 370 -19.13 15.06 -7.86
CA VAL A 370 -17.83 15.52 -8.38
C VAL A 370 -16.80 14.37 -8.40
N PRO A 371 -15.76 14.47 -9.25
CA PRO A 371 -14.67 13.50 -9.24
C PRO A 371 -13.97 13.43 -7.88
N GLU A 372 -14.02 12.27 -7.25
CA GLU A 372 -13.50 12.02 -5.88
C GLU A 372 -11.99 12.28 -5.79
N GLY A 373 -11.24 11.89 -6.81
CA GLY A 373 -9.79 12.08 -6.83
C GLY A 373 -9.35 13.55 -6.88
N ILE A 374 -10.17 14.45 -7.43
CA ILE A 374 -9.91 15.89 -7.39
C ILE A 374 -10.16 16.43 -5.98
N LEU A 375 -11.25 15.98 -5.35
CA LEU A 375 -11.59 16.36 -3.99
C LEU A 375 -10.52 15.88 -3.00
N ASP A 376 -10.09 14.62 -3.10
CA ASP A 376 -9.00 14.07 -2.28
C ASP A 376 -7.73 14.90 -2.41
N GLY A 377 -7.30 15.20 -3.64
CA GLY A 377 -6.09 15.99 -3.89
C GLY A 377 -6.14 17.35 -3.19
N LEU A 378 -7.27 18.04 -3.28
CA LEU A 378 -7.44 19.36 -2.68
C LEU A 378 -7.51 19.30 -1.14
N ILE A 379 -8.36 18.43 -0.58
CA ILE A 379 -8.60 18.39 0.87
C ILE A 379 -7.39 17.81 1.61
N THR A 380 -6.79 16.72 1.12
CA THR A 380 -5.60 16.14 1.77
C THR A 380 -4.40 17.09 1.73
N SER A 381 -4.24 17.87 0.66
CA SER A 381 -3.20 18.89 0.57
C SER A 381 -3.46 20.09 1.50
N LEU A 382 -4.70 20.56 1.59
CA LEU A 382 -5.08 21.61 2.54
C LEU A 382 -4.78 21.20 3.98
N ILE A 383 -5.12 19.96 4.35
CA ILE A 383 -4.85 19.41 5.68
C ILE A 383 -3.34 19.33 5.95
N SER A 384 -2.55 18.95 4.96
CA SER A 384 -1.09 18.82 5.08
C SER A 384 -0.38 20.16 5.33
N LEU A 385 -1.06 21.29 5.13
CA LEU A 385 -0.52 22.61 5.53
C LEU A 385 -0.22 22.69 7.03
N HIS A 386 -0.91 21.93 7.88
CA HIS A 386 -0.64 21.90 9.31
C HIS A 386 0.77 21.40 9.63
N ASP A 387 1.24 20.38 8.90
CA ASP A 387 2.62 19.90 9.00
C ASP A 387 3.62 20.96 8.47
N LEU A 388 3.36 21.48 7.26
CA LEU A 388 4.26 22.45 6.62
C LEU A 388 4.44 23.74 7.42
N LYS A 389 3.37 24.20 8.06
CA LYS A 389 3.38 25.44 8.87
C LYS A 389 3.86 25.23 10.30
N GLY A 390 4.16 23.99 10.68
CA GLY A 390 4.64 23.68 12.04
C GLY A 390 3.57 23.82 13.11
N ASN A 391 2.29 23.61 12.78
CA ASN A 391 1.19 23.57 13.74
C ASN A 391 1.29 22.35 14.67
N SER A 392 2.05 21.34 14.25
CA SER A 392 2.47 20.22 15.07
C SER A 392 3.95 20.30 15.39
N ARG A 393 4.33 19.99 16.64
CA ARG A 393 5.74 19.75 17.01
C ARG A 393 6.26 18.41 16.45
N LEU A 394 5.35 17.52 16.06
CA LEU A 394 5.63 16.20 15.53
C LEU A 394 5.59 16.26 13.98
N LYS A 395 6.66 16.80 13.39
CA LYS A 395 6.74 16.97 11.92
C LYS A 395 6.67 15.65 11.18
N ASN A 396 5.94 15.66 10.05
CA ASN A 396 5.95 14.60 9.06
C ASN A 396 7.12 14.76 8.10
N SER A 397 7.10 15.79 7.25
CA SER A 397 8.19 16.08 6.31
C SER A 397 9.16 17.11 6.88
N ARG A 398 10.43 16.77 6.94
CA ARG A 398 11.52 17.68 7.33
C ARG A 398 11.97 18.55 6.19
N GLN A 399 11.72 18.12 4.95
CA GLN A 399 12.03 18.85 3.72
C GLN A 399 10.90 19.76 3.26
N GLY A 400 9.75 19.75 3.95
CA GLY A 400 8.62 20.60 3.63
C GLY A 400 7.83 20.14 2.39
N SER A 401 7.72 18.85 2.17
CA SER A 401 6.97 18.24 1.07
C SER A 401 5.67 17.58 1.54
N ILE A 402 4.71 17.49 0.62
CA ILE A 402 3.49 16.69 0.76
C ILE A 402 3.63 15.48 -0.15
N TYR A 403 3.40 14.28 0.37
CA TYR A 403 3.55 13.05 -0.40
C TYR A 403 2.18 12.44 -0.69
N ILE A 404 1.78 12.43 -1.97
CA ILE A 404 0.50 11.86 -2.43
C ILE A 404 0.78 10.69 -3.36
N VAL A 405 0.20 9.53 -3.04
CA VAL A 405 0.17 8.38 -3.95
C VAL A 405 -1.04 8.52 -4.86
N LYS A 406 -0.82 8.43 -6.18
CA LYS A 406 -1.89 8.46 -7.18
C LYS A 406 -2.03 7.09 -7.83
N PRO A 407 -3.11 6.36 -7.50
CA PRO A 407 -3.35 5.01 -8.00
C PRO A 407 -4.08 5.01 -9.35
N LYS A 408 -4.09 3.86 -10.02
CA LYS A 408 -4.97 3.52 -11.14
C LYS A 408 -4.96 4.55 -12.28
N MET A 409 -3.78 5.10 -12.59
CA MET A 409 -3.59 5.97 -13.77
C MET A 409 -3.31 5.12 -15.01
N HIS A 410 -3.97 5.46 -16.12
CA HIS A 410 -3.84 4.79 -17.41
C HIS A 410 -3.04 5.65 -18.41
N GLY A 411 -1.73 5.55 -18.35
CA GLY A 411 -0.82 6.17 -19.29
C GLY A 411 -0.38 7.60 -18.95
N PRO A 412 0.51 8.17 -19.78
CA PRO A 412 1.19 9.42 -19.49
C PRO A 412 0.27 10.64 -19.45
N GLU A 413 -0.83 10.64 -20.16
CA GLU A 413 -1.79 11.76 -20.16
C GLU A 413 -2.50 11.89 -18.81
N GLU A 414 -2.79 10.76 -18.15
CA GLU A 414 -3.40 10.78 -16.82
C GLU A 414 -2.40 11.17 -15.73
N VAL A 415 -1.13 10.80 -15.90
CA VAL A 415 -0.06 11.29 -15.02
C VAL A 415 0.15 12.80 -15.19
N ALA A 416 0.15 13.28 -16.43
CA ALA A 416 0.22 14.72 -16.73
C ALA A 416 -0.95 15.49 -16.12
N PHE A 417 -2.18 14.96 -16.25
CA PHE A 417 -3.37 15.53 -15.62
C PHE A 417 -3.21 15.64 -14.10
N SER A 418 -2.73 14.58 -13.45
CA SER A 418 -2.51 14.60 -12.00
C SER A 418 -1.43 15.61 -11.60
N SER A 419 -0.36 15.73 -12.38
CA SER A 419 0.69 16.73 -12.15
C SER A 419 0.19 18.16 -12.32
N GLU A 420 -0.65 18.42 -13.34
CA GLU A 420 -1.29 19.71 -13.56
C GLU A 420 -2.28 20.06 -12.43
N LEU A 421 -3.09 19.10 -11.99
CA LEU A 421 -3.99 19.25 -10.86
C LEU A 421 -3.23 19.65 -9.58
N PHE A 422 -2.12 18.96 -9.28
CA PHE A 422 -1.30 19.28 -8.11
C PHE A 422 -0.69 20.67 -8.21
N THR A 423 -0.22 21.08 -9.38
CA THR A 423 0.27 22.45 -9.61
C THR A 423 -0.83 23.49 -9.36
N ARG A 424 -2.06 23.18 -9.78
CA ARG A 424 -3.19 24.08 -9.57
C ARG A 424 -3.59 24.16 -8.09
N ILE A 425 -3.52 23.03 -7.37
CA ILE A 425 -3.74 22.97 -5.91
C ILE A 425 -2.65 23.75 -5.17
N GLU A 426 -1.39 23.57 -5.54
CA GLU A 426 -0.26 24.34 -4.96
C GLU A 426 -0.48 25.83 -5.08
N ALA A 427 -0.88 26.30 -6.26
CA ALA A 427 -1.22 27.72 -6.49
C ALA A 427 -2.37 28.20 -5.62
N CYS A 428 -3.43 27.39 -5.46
CA CYS A 428 -4.56 27.67 -4.59
C CYS A 428 -4.16 27.81 -3.12
N LEU A 429 -3.26 26.95 -2.66
CA LEU A 429 -2.80 26.91 -1.27
C LEU A 429 -1.60 27.81 -0.98
N GLY A 430 -1.12 28.57 -1.96
CA GLY A 430 0.06 29.44 -1.82
C GLY A 430 1.35 28.67 -1.59
N LEU A 431 1.45 27.45 -2.10
CA LEU A 431 2.63 26.60 -2.02
C LEU A 431 3.57 26.84 -3.21
N ALA A 432 4.84 26.60 -3.00
CA ALA A 432 5.82 26.56 -4.10
C ALA A 432 5.50 25.39 -5.05
N THR A 433 5.77 25.57 -6.33
CA THR A 433 5.59 24.54 -7.35
C THR A 433 6.39 23.28 -6.98
N ASN A 434 5.79 22.11 -7.16
CA ASN A 434 6.34 20.79 -6.82
C ASN A 434 6.54 20.54 -5.31
N THR A 435 5.86 21.26 -4.43
CA THR A 435 5.75 20.92 -3.02
C THR A 435 5.02 19.59 -2.83
N ILE A 436 3.97 19.34 -3.64
CA ILE A 436 3.25 18.06 -3.66
C ILE A 436 4.04 17.08 -4.53
N LYS A 437 4.58 16.05 -3.88
CA LYS A 437 5.25 14.94 -4.55
C LYS A 437 4.25 13.87 -4.92
N MET A 438 4.50 13.15 -6.01
CA MET A 438 3.63 12.12 -6.56
C MET A 438 4.29 10.76 -6.50
N GLY A 439 3.64 9.79 -5.85
CA GLY A 439 3.91 8.38 -6.04
C GLY A 439 3.06 7.83 -7.19
N ILE A 440 3.69 7.29 -8.23
CA ILE A 440 3.00 6.64 -9.34
C ILE A 440 2.88 5.15 -9.04
N MET A 441 1.64 4.66 -9.01
CA MET A 441 1.38 3.22 -9.05
C MET A 441 1.44 2.74 -10.49
N ASP A 442 2.41 1.89 -10.79
CA ASP A 442 2.49 1.14 -12.05
C ASP A 442 1.61 -0.11 -11.91
N GLU A 443 0.32 0.05 -12.10
CA GLU A 443 -0.67 -0.98 -11.82
C GLU A 443 -1.78 -1.09 -12.88
N GLU A 444 -1.64 -0.33 -13.97
CA GLU A 444 -2.52 -0.42 -15.12
C GLU A 444 -1.68 -0.69 -16.38
N ARG A 445 -2.19 -1.54 -17.27
CA ARG A 445 -1.44 -2.03 -18.43
C ARG A 445 -0.88 -0.90 -19.30
N ARG A 446 -1.67 0.15 -19.55
CA ARG A 446 -1.27 1.30 -20.36
C ARG A 446 -0.18 2.13 -19.69
N THR A 447 -0.11 2.17 -18.36
CA THR A 447 1.00 2.78 -17.61
C THR A 447 2.26 1.92 -17.73
N SER A 448 2.16 0.61 -17.58
CA SER A 448 3.31 -0.31 -17.67
C SER A 448 3.99 -0.24 -19.04
N VAL A 449 3.23 -0.24 -20.13
CA VAL A 449 3.81 -0.16 -21.49
C VAL A 449 4.38 1.21 -21.84
N ASN A 450 3.99 2.27 -21.12
CA ASN A 450 4.41 3.66 -21.33
C ASN A 450 5.15 4.24 -20.10
N LEU A 451 5.73 3.41 -19.25
CA LEU A 451 6.23 3.84 -17.93
C LEU A 451 7.23 4.99 -18.01
N LYS A 452 8.15 4.97 -18.99
CA LYS A 452 9.14 6.04 -19.20
C LYS A 452 8.46 7.41 -19.43
N GLU A 453 7.44 7.46 -20.24
CA GLU A 453 6.69 8.70 -20.50
C GLU A 453 5.76 9.09 -19.32
N CYS A 454 5.27 8.12 -18.56
CA CYS A 454 4.58 8.39 -17.28
C CYS A 454 5.52 9.06 -16.28
N ILE A 455 6.72 8.54 -16.10
CA ILE A 455 7.75 9.15 -15.23
C ILE A 455 8.08 10.56 -15.72
N ARG A 456 8.24 10.75 -17.06
CA ARG A 456 8.51 12.07 -17.65
C ARG A 456 7.44 13.10 -17.31
N ALA A 457 6.17 12.70 -17.33
CA ALA A 457 5.05 13.60 -17.03
C ALA A 457 5.06 14.11 -15.57
N ALA A 458 5.72 13.39 -14.66
CA ALA A 458 5.85 13.76 -13.24
C ALA A 458 7.31 14.00 -12.81
N LYS A 459 8.26 14.15 -13.73
CA LYS A 459 9.71 14.14 -13.46
C LYS A 459 10.19 15.16 -12.42
N ASP A 460 9.46 16.24 -12.23
CA ASP A 460 9.84 17.32 -11.32
C ASP A 460 9.27 17.14 -9.91
N ARG A 461 8.36 16.17 -9.70
CA ARG A 461 7.68 15.89 -8.44
C ARG A 461 7.59 14.41 -8.06
N LEU A 462 8.24 13.51 -8.80
CA LEU A 462 8.14 12.08 -8.58
C LEU A 462 8.75 11.68 -7.22
N ALA A 463 7.97 11.01 -6.36
CA ALA A 463 8.43 10.43 -5.09
C ALA A 463 8.73 8.94 -5.21
N PHE A 464 7.96 8.21 -6.00
CA PHE A 464 8.20 6.80 -6.27
C PHE A 464 7.50 6.31 -7.55
N ILE A 465 7.95 5.17 -8.03
CA ILE A 465 7.16 4.21 -8.81
C ILE A 465 7.03 2.93 -8.00
N ASN A 466 5.89 2.24 -8.12
CA ASN A 466 5.66 0.98 -7.41
C ASN A 466 4.85 0.04 -8.30
N THR A 467 5.23 -1.24 -8.34
CA THR A 467 4.48 -2.28 -9.04
C THR A 467 3.31 -2.78 -8.17
N GLY A 468 2.09 -2.39 -8.53
CA GLY A 468 0.85 -2.91 -7.94
C GLY A 468 0.33 -4.12 -8.73
N PHE A 469 0.99 -5.28 -8.59
CA PHE A 469 0.75 -6.45 -9.43
C PHE A 469 -0.68 -7.00 -9.37
N LEU A 470 -1.41 -6.76 -8.28
CA LEU A 470 -2.80 -7.22 -8.12
C LEU A 470 -3.73 -6.47 -9.09
N ASP A 471 -3.76 -5.14 -9.03
CA ASP A 471 -4.52 -4.33 -9.99
C ASP A 471 -4.04 -4.54 -11.42
N ARG A 472 -2.71 -4.63 -11.62
CA ARG A 472 -2.12 -4.89 -12.92
C ARG A 472 -2.63 -6.20 -13.54
N THR A 473 -2.79 -7.25 -12.73
CA THR A 473 -3.38 -8.53 -13.14
C THR A 473 -4.86 -8.37 -13.50
N GLY A 474 -5.62 -7.64 -12.69
CA GLY A 474 -7.03 -7.35 -12.98
C GLY A 474 -7.23 -6.59 -14.28
N ASP A 475 -6.37 -5.60 -14.55
CA ASP A 475 -6.39 -4.84 -15.80
C ASP A 475 -5.95 -5.68 -17.01
N GLU A 476 -4.98 -6.58 -16.85
CA GLU A 476 -4.59 -7.52 -17.91
C GLU A 476 -5.77 -8.41 -18.33
N ILE A 477 -6.51 -8.97 -17.37
CA ILE A 477 -7.69 -9.80 -17.65
C ILE A 477 -8.75 -8.99 -18.38
N HIS A 478 -9.08 -7.79 -17.89
CA HIS A 478 -10.12 -6.96 -18.50
C HIS A 478 -9.74 -6.48 -19.88
N THR A 479 -8.52 -5.94 -20.04
CA THR A 479 -8.04 -5.43 -21.33
C THR A 479 -8.00 -6.51 -22.40
N SER A 480 -7.65 -7.75 -22.02
CA SER A 480 -7.55 -8.89 -22.93
C SER A 480 -8.77 -9.83 -22.86
N MET A 481 -9.92 -9.34 -22.38
CA MET A 481 -11.14 -10.14 -22.17
C MET A 481 -11.55 -10.95 -23.40
N LYS A 482 -11.41 -10.37 -24.60
CA LYS A 482 -11.80 -11.00 -25.87
C LYS A 482 -10.69 -11.83 -26.54
N ALA A 483 -9.48 -11.83 -25.99
CA ALA A 483 -8.34 -12.53 -26.58
C ALA A 483 -8.44 -14.07 -26.44
N GLY A 484 -9.09 -14.53 -25.38
CA GLY A 484 -9.24 -15.95 -25.07
C GLY A 484 -9.42 -16.19 -23.57
N PRO A 485 -9.61 -17.46 -23.16
CA PRO A 485 -9.71 -17.79 -21.75
C PRO A 485 -8.37 -17.61 -21.04
N MET A 486 -8.39 -16.93 -19.90
CA MET A 486 -7.21 -16.70 -19.07
C MET A 486 -6.72 -17.98 -18.39
N ALA A 487 -5.42 -18.09 -18.19
CA ALA A 487 -4.83 -19.13 -17.38
C ALA A 487 -5.38 -19.05 -15.92
N ARG A 488 -5.25 -20.15 -15.16
CA ARG A 488 -5.63 -20.18 -13.74
C ARG A 488 -4.90 -19.10 -12.97
N LYS A 489 -5.59 -18.44 -12.05
CA LYS A 489 -5.06 -17.31 -11.25
C LYS A 489 -3.69 -17.61 -10.63
N ALA A 490 -3.52 -18.80 -10.06
CA ALA A 490 -2.24 -19.20 -9.47
C ALA A 490 -1.08 -19.32 -10.48
N LEU A 491 -1.38 -19.57 -11.75
CA LEU A 491 -0.37 -19.70 -12.81
C LEU A 491 -0.03 -18.37 -13.46
N MET A 492 -0.94 -17.40 -13.48
CA MET A 492 -0.73 -16.08 -14.10
C MET A 492 0.50 -15.36 -13.55
N LYS A 493 0.81 -15.52 -12.25
CA LYS A 493 2.00 -14.96 -11.59
C LYS A 493 3.34 -15.55 -12.04
N ASN A 494 3.32 -16.65 -12.80
CA ASN A 494 4.50 -17.31 -13.34
C ASN A 494 4.67 -17.08 -14.85
N GLU A 495 3.75 -16.34 -15.48
CA GLU A 495 3.80 -16.05 -16.91
C GLU A 495 4.80 -14.92 -17.23
N LYS A 496 5.28 -14.88 -18.47
CA LYS A 496 6.35 -13.95 -18.90
C LYS A 496 6.01 -12.48 -18.69
N TRP A 497 4.75 -12.09 -18.88
CA TRP A 497 4.33 -10.70 -18.78
C TRP A 497 4.61 -10.09 -17.41
N ILE A 498 4.41 -10.85 -16.34
CA ILE A 498 4.62 -10.33 -14.97
C ILE A 498 6.10 -10.18 -14.62
N SER A 499 6.93 -11.13 -15.09
CA SER A 499 8.39 -11.02 -14.92
C SER A 499 8.94 -9.81 -15.70
N ALA A 500 8.46 -9.58 -16.92
CA ALA A 500 8.79 -8.41 -17.71
C ALA A 500 8.30 -7.11 -17.04
N TYR A 501 7.08 -7.10 -16.51
CA TYR A 501 6.50 -5.99 -15.77
C TYR A 501 7.37 -5.59 -14.57
N GLU A 502 7.73 -6.57 -13.74
CA GLU A 502 8.52 -6.33 -12.53
C GLU A 502 9.96 -5.85 -12.84
N SER A 503 10.61 -6.44 -13.85
CA SER A 503 11.98 -6.07 -14.22
C SER A 503 12.07 -4.75 -14.99
N ARG A 504 11.12 -4.50 -15.92
CA ARG A 504 11.05 -3.23 -16.66
C ARG A 504 10.82 -2.04 -15.74
N ASN A 505 9.96 -2.19 -14.73
CA ASN A 505 9.70 -1.14 -13.76
C ASN A 505 11.00 -0.65 -13.11
N VAL A 506 11.82 -1.55 -12.59
CA VAL A 506 13.11 -1.21 -11.95
C VAL A 506 14.07 -0.60 -12.99
N ARG A 507 14.22 -1.24 -14.14
CA ARG A 507 15.14 -0.77 -15.20
C ARG A 507 14.81 0.64 -15.66
N ILE A 508 13.55 0.89 -16.01
CA ILE A 508 13.11 2.22 -16.49
C ILE A 508 13.27 3.26 -15.37
N GLY A 509 12.95 2.91 -14.11
CA GLY A 509 13.15 3.79 -12.98
C GLY A 509 14.62 4.18 -12.79
N LEU A 510 15.53 3.21 -12.83
CA LEU A 510 16.96 3.48 -12.72
C LEU A 510 17.49 4.33 -13.90
N GLN A 511 17.09 4.01 -15.13
CA GLN A 511 17.47 4.78 -16.33
C GLN A 511 16.90 6.20 -16.32
N ALA A 512 15.74 6.42 -15.69
CA ALA A 512 15.16 7.74 -15.49
C ALA A 512 15.76 8.51 -14.30
N GLY A 513 16.79 7.96 -13.63
CA GLY A 513 17.54 8.64 -12.58
C GLY A 513 16.82 8.69 -11.23
N LEU A 514 16.04 7.68 -10.87
CA LEU A 514 15.35 7.63 -9.59
C LEU A 514 16.30 7.38 -8.41
N MET A 515 17.41 6.67 -8.62
CA MET A 515 18.41 6.41 -7.58
C MET A 515 18.86 7.71 -6.91
N GLY A 516 18.75 7.76 -5.58
CA GLY A 516 19.10 8.95 -4.79
C GLY A 516 18.07 10.10 -4.83
N LYS A 517 16.89 9.90 -5.44
CA LYS A 517 15.84 10.93 -5.55
C LYS A 517 14.43 10.43 -5.29
N ALA A 518 14.14 9.17 -5.59
CA ALA A 518 12.81 8.59 -5.49
C ALA A 518 12.88 7.08 -5.21
N GLN A 519 11.80 6.51 -4.70
CA GLN A 519 11.72 5.08 -4.43
C GLN A 519 11.38 4.28 -5.71
N ILE A 520 11.89 3.06 -5.77
CA ILE A 520 11.45 1.99 -6.66
C ILE A 520 10.87 0.90 -5.76
N GLY A 521 9.54 0.81 -5.70
CA GLY A 521 8.81 -0.03 -4.78
C GLY A 521 8.27 -1.30 -5.41
N LYS A 522 8.03 -2.30 -4.56
CA LYS A 522 7.41 -3.58 -4.88
C LYS A 522 6.19 -3.85 -4.03
N GLY A 523 5.40 -4.84 -4.46
CA GLY A 523 4.09 -5.16 -3.94
C GLY A 523 4.05 -5.71 -2.52
N MET A 524 2.82 -5.87 -2.05
CA MET A 524 2.45 -6.32 -0.72
C MET A 524 2.74 -7.80 -0.50
N TRP A 525 3.13 -8.17 0.73
CA TRP A 525 3.05 -9.54 1.22
C TRP A 525 1.60 -9.87 1.63
N ALA A 526 0.97 -10.80 0.93
CA ALA A 526 -0.47 -11.03 1.06
C ALA A 526 -0.87 -12.05 2.14
N ILE A 527 0.09 -12.77 2.76
CA ILE A 527 -0.19 -13.85 3.72
C ILE A 527 0.34 -13.45 5.11
N PRO A 528 -0.44 -12.66 5.87
CA PRO A 528 0.05 -11.99 7.08
C PRO A 528 0.43 -12.92 8.22
N ASP A 529 -0.02 -14.16 8.22
CA ASP A 529 0.28 -15.15 9.25
C ASP A 529 1.47 -16.07 8.88
N GLU A 530 1.98 -16.01 7.63
CA GLU A 530 3.15 -16.75 7.17
C GLU A 530 4.40 -15.86 7.11
N MET A 531 4.88 -15.45 8.27
CA MET A 531 6.03 -14.54 8.39
C MET A 531 7.36 -15.25 8.12
N ALA A 532 7.48 -16.55 8.43
CA ALA A 532 8.66 -17.36 8.08
C ALA A 532 8.88 -17.36 6.56
N ALA A 533 7.82 -17.63 5.78
CA ALA A 533 7.88 -17.60 4.32
C ALA A 533 8.21 -16.19 3.78
N MET A 534 7.71 -15.15 4.42
CA MET A 534 8.06 -13.75 4.08
C MET A 534 9.55 -13.49 4.30
N VAL A 535 10.09 -13.88 5.44
CA VAL A 535 11.52 -13.69 5.77
C VAL A 535 12.42 -14.47 4.81
N GLU A 536 11.99 -15.64 4.34
CA GLU A 536 12.75 -16.42 3.37
C GLU A 536 12.74 -15.81 1.96
N SER A 537 11.57 -15.34 1.48
CA SER A 537 11.36 -15.05 0.07
C SER A 537 11.42 -13.56 -0.29
N LYS A 538 10.94 -12.65 0.59
CA LYS A 538 10.76 -11.23 0.25
C LYS A 538 12.07 -10.46 0.04
N ILE A 539 13.20 -11.00 0.45
CA ILE A 539 14.54 -10.48 0.14
C ILE A 539 14.79 -10.38 -1.38
N ALA A 540 14.08 -11.16 -2.19
CA ALA A 540 14.16 -11.11 -3.65
C ALA A 540 13.80 -9.73 -4.22
N HIS A 541 12.90 -9.00 -3.57
CA HIS A 541 12.56 -7.62 -3.99
C HIS A 541 13.78 -6.69 -3.93
N LEU A 542 14.59 -6.77 -2.86
CA LEU A 542 15.80 -5.96 -2.72
C LEU A 542 16.85 -6.38 -3.75
N LYS A 543 17.03 -7.67 -3.96
CA LYS A 543 17.95 -8.23 -4.95
C LYS A 543 17.56 -7.89 -6.38
N SER A 544 16.30 -7.54 -6.64
CA SER A 544 15.83 -7.04 -7.94
C SER A 544 16.04 -5.53 -8.13
N GLY A 545 16.66 -4.83 -7.18
CA GLY A 545 16.96 -3.40 -7.24
C GLY A 545 15.86 -2.48 -6.67
N ALA A 546 14.82 -3.03 -6.05
CA ALA A 546 13.81 -2.23 -5.36
C ALA A 546 14.32 -1.80 -3.98
N ASN A 547 14.24 -0.49 -3.67
CA ASN A 547 14.66 0.07 -2.38
C ASN A 547 13.51 0.18 -1.37
N CYS A 548 12.32 -0.25 -1.74
CA CYS A 548 11.13 -0.25 -0.91
C CYS A 548 10.22 -1.42 -1.30
N ALA A 549 9.55 -2.03 -0.34
CA ALA A 549 8.49 -3.00 -0.61
C ALA A 549 7.40 -2.93 0.46
N TRP A 550 6.16 -3.21 0.07
CA TRP A 550 5.01 -3.09 0.94
C TRP A 550 4.86 -4.27 1.89
N VAL A 551 4.43 -3.96 3.10
CA VAL A 551 4.15 -4.93 4.17
C VAL A 551 2.76 -4.66 4.80
N PRO A 552 2.07 -5.74 5.30
CA PRO A 552 0.69 -5.61 5.74
C PRO A 552 0.53 -5.20 7.22
N SER A 553 1.60 -5.17 8.00
CA SER A 553 1.52 -4.92 9.45
C SER A 553 2.84 -4.36 10.01
N PRO A 554 2.82 -3.71 11.19
CA PRO A 554 4.03 -3.31 11.89
C PRO A 554 4.99 -4.47 12.19
N THR A 555 4.46 -5.64 12.56
CA THR A 555 5.26 -6.86 12.78
C THR A 555 5.97 -7.29 11.49
N ALA A 556 5.25 -7.33 10.38
CA ALA A 556 5.85 -7.63 9.08
C ALA A 556 6.91 -6.60 8.67
N ALA A 557 6.71 -5.31 8.99
CA ALA A 557 7.71 -4.27 8.75
C ALA A 557 9.01 -4.55 9.52
N THR A 558 8.91 -4.93 10.80
CA THR A 558 10.07 -5.26 11.63
C THR A 558 10.83 -6.46 11.08
N LEU A 559 10.14 -7.52 10.69
CA LEU A 559 10.78 -8.70 10.11
C LEU A 559 11.35 -8.43 8.71
N HIS A 560 10.67 -7.62 7.91
CA HIS A 560 11.18 -7.24 6.57
C HIS A 560 12.42 -6.32 6.67
N ALA A 561 12.55 -5.53 7.72
CA ALA A 561 13.73 -4.70 7.97
C ALA A 561 15.04 -5.52 8.04
N LEU A 562 14.97 -6.79 8.46
CA LEU A 562 16.11 -7.71 8.46
C LEU A 562 16.77 -7.81 7.08
N HIS A 563 16.00 -7.79 6.00
CA HIS A 563 16.50 -7.90 4.64
C HIS A 563 17.34 -6.69 4.23
N TYR A 564 16.97 -5.48 4.67
CA TYR A 564 17.70 -4.24 4.37
C TYR A 564 19.04 -4.14 5.11
N HIS A 565 19.20 -4.90 6.19
CA HIS A 565 20.51 -5.09 6.84
C HIS A 565 21.40 -6.11 6.12
N GLN A 566 20.80 -7.04 5.37
CA GLN A 566 21.53 -8.08 4.62
C GLN A 566 21.91 -7.60 3.20
N VAL A 567 21.12 -6.75 2.58
CA VAL A 567 21.30 -6.27 1.20
C VAL A 567 21.41 -4.75 1.20
N LYS A 568 22.53 -4.23 0.73
CA LYS A 568 22.68 -2.81 0.46
C LYS A 568 22.17 -2.52 -0.96
N VAL A 569 20.92 -2.06 -1.05
CA VAL A 569 20.20 -1.92 -2.32
C VAL A 569 20.87 -0.95 -3.28
N SER A 570 21.54 0.12 -2.77
CA SER A 570 22.28 1.05 -3.62
C SER A 570 23.35 0.37 -4.45
N ASP A 571 24.08 -0.61 -3.87
CA ASP A 571 25.14 -1.33 -4.58
C ASP A 571 24.53 -2.17 -5.72
N ILE A 572 23.38 -2.82 -5.48
CA ILE A 572 22.63 -3.56 -6.51
C ILE A 572 22.19 -2.62 -7.65
N GLN A 573 21.68 -1.43 -7.30
CA GLN A 573 21.23 -0.45 -8.30
C GLN A 573 22.40 0.09 -9.15
N GLU A 574 23.56 0.33 -8.55
CA GLU A 574 24.78 0.73 -9.26
C GLU A 574 25.23 -0.36 -10.24
N GLU A 575 25.32 -1.62 -9.80
CA GLU A 575 25.65 -2.76 -10.66
C GLU A 575 24.66 -2.90 -11.84
N MET A 576 23.36 -2.74 -11.59
CA MET A 576 22.35 -2.79 -12.66
C MET A 576 22.52 -1.65 -13.67
N LEU A 577 22.82 -0.43 -13.23
CA LEU A 577 23.06 0.71 -14.12
C LEU A 577 24.30 0.50 -15.01
N GLU A 578 25.37 -0.08 -14.48
CA GLU A 578 26.53 -0.47 -15.26
C GLU A 578 26.20 -1.51 -16.32
N GLN A 579 25.41 -2.53 -15.98
CA GLN A 579 24.97 -3.55 -16.92
C GLN A 579 24.08 -2.97 -18.03
N PHE A 580 23.16 -2.05 -17.71
CA PHE A 580 22.29 -1.43 -18.71
C PHE A 580 23.06 -0.54 -19.69
N SER A 581 24.17 0.07 -19.26
CA SER A 581 25.01 0.88 -20.13
C SER A 581 25.79 0.07 -21.19
N THR A 582 26.02 -1.22 -20.92
CA THR A 582 26.81 -2.11 -21.79
C THR A 582 25.96 -2.98 -22.71
N ASN A 583 24.70 -3.22 -22.36
CA ASN A 583 23.77 -4.11 -23.08
C ASN A 583 22.64 -3.29 -23.72
N SER A 584 22.71 -3.05 -25.03
CA SER A 584 21.60 -2.50 -25.83
C SER A 584 20.58 -3.59 -26.16
N SER A 585 20.10 -4.32 -25.16
CA SER A 585 19.17 -5.44 -25.37
C SER A 585 17.72 -4.97 -25.37
N ASP A 586 16.87 -5.81 -25.94
CA ASP A 586 15.41 -5.77 -25.89
C ASP A 586 14.93 -5.20 -24.54
N ASP A 587 14.06 -4.21 -24.61
CA ASP A 587 13.50 -3.56 -23.44
C ASP A 587 12.47 -4.41 -22.69
N GLY A 588 12.13 -5.62 -23.18
CA GLY A 588 11.15 -6.54 -22.63
C GLY A 588 9.69 -6.13 -22.89
N LEU A 589 9.44 -5.21 -23.83
CA LEU A 589 8.08 -4.78 -24.17
C LEU A 589 7.28 -5.92 -24.83
N SER A 590 7.92 -6.73 -25.64
CA SER A 590 7.27 -7.88 -26.27
C SER A 590 6.81 -8.92 -25.24
N GLU A 591 7.64 -9.24 -24.27
CA GLU A 591 7.27 -10.12 -23.15
C GLU A 591 6.15 -9.52 -22.30
N LEU A 592 6.23 -8.21 -22.00
CA LEU A 592 5.20 -7.50 -21.24
C LEU A 592 3.81 -7.59 -21.92
N LEU A 593 3.77 -7.60 -23.25
CA LEU A 593 2.54 -7.68 -24.03
C LEU A 593 2.05 -9.13 -24.22
N THR A 594 2.73 -10.12 -23.67
CA THR A 594 2.27 -11.52 -23.71
C THR A 594 0.99 -11.66 -22.89
N ILE A 595 -0.08 -12.13 -23.52
CA ILE A 595 -1.37 -12.33 -22.85
C ILE A 595 -1.36 -13.69 -22.14
N PRO A 596 -1.70 -13.77 -20.83
CA PRO A 596 -1.66 -15.00 -20.05
C PRO A 596 -2.86 -15.91 -20.33
N LEU A 597 -2.96 -16.43 -21.53
CA LEU A 597 -4.05 -17.31 -21.97
C LEU A 597 -3.84 -18.76 -21.55
N LEU A 598 -4.93 -19.46 -21.36
CA LEU A 598 -4.94 -20.90 -21.17
C LEU A 598 -4.43 -21.60 -22.44
N LYS A 599 -3.32 -22.33 -22.33
CA LYS A 599 -2.62 -22.92 -23.48
C LYS A 599 -3.41 -24.04 -24.16
N ASN A 600 -4.14 -24.81 -23.36
CA ASN A 600 -4.98 -25.92 -23.85
C ASN A 600 -6.16 -26.11 -22.90
N GLN A 601 -7.37 -25.83 -23.35
CA GLN A 601 -8.59 -26.03 -22.56
C GLN A 601 -8.82 -27.49 -22.16
N ASN A 602 -8.37 -28.44 -22.98
CA ASN A 602 -8.53 -29.86 -22.71
C ASN A 602 -7.61 -30.38 -21.57
N GLU A 603 -6.68 -29.56 -21.08
CA GLU A 603 -5.83 -29.90 -19.94
C GLU A 603 -6.50 -29.64 -18.59
N LEU A 604 -7.62 -28.91 -18.56
CA LEU A 604 -8.38 -28.70 -17.34
C LEU A 604 -9.39 -29.82 -17.13
N SER A 605 -9.29 -30.53 -16.02
CA SER A 605 -10.36 -31.41 -15.56
C SER A 605 -11.56 -30.60 -15.05
N GLU A 606 -12.72 -31.20 -15.00
CA GLU A 606 -13.90 -30.60 -14.37
C GLU A 606 -13.63 -30.21 -12.91
N GLN A 607 -12.80 -30.96 -12.22
CA GLN A 607 -12.39 -30.69 -10.85
C GLN A 607 -11.48 -29.46 -10.77
N ASP A 608 -10.55 -29.26 -11.71
CA ASP A 608 -9.70 -28.07 -11.76
C ASP A 608 -10.53 -26.80 -11.98
N ILE A 609 -11.51 -26.88 -12.91
CA ILE A 609 -12.44 -25.78 -13.18
C ILE A 609 -13.25 -25.44 -11.93
N GLN A 610 -13.80 -26.46 -11.26
CA GLN A 610 -14.59 -26.27 -10.05
C GLN A 610 -13.77 -25.69 -8.89
N ASN A 611 -12.54 -26.19 -8.68
CA ASN A 611 -11.65 -25.69 -7.64
C ASN A 611 -11.26 -24.23 -7.89
N GLU A 612 -10.94 -23.85 -9.12
CA GLU A 612 -10.62 -22.47 -9.47
C GLU A 612 -11.81 -21.53 -9.25
N LEU A 613 -13.02 -21.96 -9.66
CA LEU A 613 -14.24 -21.20 -9.42
C LEU A 613 -14.50 -21.03 -7.92
N ASP A 614 -14.45 -22.09 -7.15
CA ASP A 614 -14.73 -22.07 -5.71
C ASP A 614 -13.76 -21.19 -4.94
N ASN A 615 -12.47 -21.25 -5.28
CA ASN A 615 -11.44 -20.42 -4.66
C ASN A 615 -11.68 -18.93 -4.95
N ASN A 616 -11.98 -18.58 -6.19
CA ASN A 616 -12.28 -17.20 -6.57
C ASN A 616 -13.57 -16.68 -5.90
N VAL A 617 -14.62 -17.51 -5.89
CA VAL A 617 -15.93 -17.16 -5.28
C VAL A 617 -15.82 -17.00 -3.77
N GLN A 618 -15.09 -17.88 -3.09
CA GLN A 618 -14.92 -17.80 -1.64
C GLN A 618 -14.19 -16.52 -1.22
N GLY A 619 -13.05 -16.20 -1.85
CA GLY A 619 -12.32 -14.96 -1.58
C GLY A 619 -13.17 -13.72 -1.86
N LEU A 620 -13.90 -13.72 -3.00
CA LEU A 620 -14.79 -12.64 -3.37
C LEU A 620 -15.90 -12.42 -2.34
N LEU A 621 -16.64 -13.47 -1.95
CA LEU A 621 -17.72 -13.37 -0.98
C LEU A 621 -17.22 -12.96 0.41
N GLY A 622 -16.12 -13.56 0.87
CA GLY A 622 -15.55 -13.27 2.18
C GLY A 622 -15.13 -11.81 2.34
N TYR A 623 -14.66 -11.20 1.25
CA TYR A 623 -14.34 -9.78 1.22
C TYR A 623 -15.59 -8.89 1.07
N VAL A 624 -16.45 -9.18 0.08
CA VAL A 624 -17.61 -8.34 -0.25
C VAL A 624 -18.58 -8.24 0.92
N VAL A 625 -18.86 -9.33 1.65
CA VAL A 625 -19.79 -9.30 2.78
C VAL A 625 -19.35 -8.32 3.86
N ARG A 626 -18.08 -8.28 4.21
CA ARG A 626 -17.56 -7.33 5.19
C ARG A 626 -17.52 -5.90 4.65
N TRP A 627 -17.20 -5.75 3.38
CA TRP A 627 -17.18 -4.44 2.73
C TRP A 627 -18.58 -3.80 2.73
N ILE A 628 -19.58 -4.57 2.31
CA ILE A 628 -20.98 -4.10 2.22
C ILE A 628 -21.58 -3.90 3.61
N ASP A 629 -21.51 -4.90 4.48
CA ASP A 629 -22.26 -4.91 5.75
C ASP A 629 -21.56 -4.09 6.84
N GLN A 630 -20.23 -4.17 6.92
CA GLN A 630 -19.46 -3.58 8.01
C GLN A 630 -18.65 -2.32 7.59
N GLY A 631 -18.57 -2.00 6.29
CA GLY A 631 -17.72 -0.92 5.80
C GLY A 631 -16.23 -1.19 6.00
N THR A 632 -15.82 -2.45 5.96
CA THR A 632 -14.43 -2.86 6.15
C THR A 632 -13.78 -3.04 4.79
N GLY A 633 -12.88 -2.13 4.43
CA GLY A 633 -12.22 -2.08 3.12
C GLY A 633 -11.01 -3.01 2.97
N CYS A 634 -10.45 -3.50 4.08
CA CYS A 634 -9.33 -4.44 4.10
C CYS A 634 -9.55 -5.47 5.21
N SER A 635 -9.47 -6.75 4.88
CA SER A 635 -9.74 -7.82 5.85
C SER A 635 -8.94 -9.08 5.57
N LYS A 636 -8.69 -9.87 6.63
CA LYS A 636 -8.21 -11.23 6.51
C LYS A 636 -9.36 -12.13 6.07
N VAL A 637 -9.24 -12.75 4.92
CA VAL A 637 -10.24 -13.69 4.37
C VAL A 637 -9.59 -15.06 4.23
N PRO A 638 -10.12 -16.11 4.87
CA PRO A 638 -9.62 -17.47 4.65
C PRO A 638 -9.90 -17.93 3.22
N ASP A 639 -8.91 -18.48 2.55
CA ASP A 639 -9.07 -19.14 1.26
C ASP A 639 -9.64 -20.56 1.43
N ILE A 640 -9.74 -21.32 0.34
CA ILE A 640 -10.31 -22.67 0.33
C ILE A 640 -9.52 -23.66 1.21
N ASP A 641 -8.24 -23.39 1.43
CA ASP A 641 -7.35 -24.16 2.29
C ASP A 641 -7.29 -23.62 3.74
N ASN A 642 -8.16 -22.67 4.08
CA ASN A 642 -8.20 -21.92 5.34
C ASN A 642 -6.94 -21.10 5.65
N VAL A 643 -6.14 -20.75 4.64
CA VAL A 643 -5.03 -19.81 4.78
C VAL A 643 -5.60 -18.39 4.75
N ALA A 644 -5.30 -17.62 5.79
CA ALA A 644 -5.74 -16.24 5.87
C ALA A 644 -4.96 -15.35 4.89
N ARG A 645 -5.69 -14.70 3.97
CA ARG A 645 -5.12 -13.74 3.02
C ARG A 645 -5.60 -12.34 3.33
N MET A 646 -4.70 -11.37 3.17
CA MET A 646 -5.09 -9.97 3.26
C MET A 646 -5.70 -9.56 1.92
N GLU A 647 -7.02 -9.31 1.94
CA GLU A 647 -7.80 -8.96 0.77
C GLU A 647 -8.18 -7.47 0.78
N ASP A 648 -8.12 -6.84 -0.38
CA ASP A 648 -8.60 -5.50 -0.67
C ASP A 648 -9.32 -5.46 -2.03
N ARG A 649 -9.69 -4.29 -2.54
CA ARG A 649 -10.41 -4.19 -3.82
C ARG A 649 -9.59 -4.69 -5.02
N ALA A 650 -8.27 -4.62 -4.99
CA ALA A 650 -7.43 -5.11 -6.08
C ALA A 650 -7.54 -6.63 -6.26
N THR A 651 -7.57 -7.39 -5.15
CA THR A 651 -7.78 -8.84 -5.20
C THR A 651 -9.19 -9.20 -5.64
N LEU A 652 -10.18 -8.43 -5.23
CA LEU A 652 -11.57 -8.57 -5.69
C LEU A 652 -11.70 -8.38 -7.21
N ARG A 653 -11.00 -7.37 -7.78
CA ARG A 653 -10.95 -7.11 -9.21
C ARG A 653 -10.44 -8.33 -9.98
N ILE A 654 -9.35 -8.95 -9.54
CA ILE A 654 -8.82 -10.17 -10.16
C ILE A 654 -9.87 -11.27 -10.17
N SER A 655 -10.41 -11.60 -9.00
CA SER A 655 -11.33 -12.76 -8.85
C SER A 655 -12.61 -12.59 -9.67
N SER A 656 -13.21 -11.39 -9.65
CA SER A 656 -14.41 -11.11 -10.43
C SER A 656 -14.16 -11.13 -11.94
N GLN A 657 -13.07 -10.50 -12.40
CA GLN A 657 -12.72 -10.48 -13.83
C GLN A 657 -12.30 -11.85 -14.36
N HIS A 658 -11.64 -12.68 -13.55
CA HIS A 658 -11.29 -14.05 -13.96
C HIS A 658 -12.51 -14.92 -14.15
N ILE A 659 -13.48 -14.91 -13.24
CA ILE A 659 -14.74 -15.65 -13.38
C ILE A 659 -15.51 -15.12 -14.61
N CYS A 660 -15.56 -13.79 -14.77
CA CYS A 660 -16.22 -13.14 -15.91
C CYS A 660 -15.61 -13.58 -17.24
N ASN A 661 -14.27 -13.64 -17.34
CA ASN A 661 -13.57 -14.12 -18.53
C ASN A 661 -13.89 -15.60 -18.84
N TRP A 662 -13.90 -16.47 -17.84
CA TRP A 662 -14.23 -17.88 -18.03
C TRP A 662 -15.70 -18.10 -18.39
N LEU A 663 -16.62 -17.27 -17.90
CA LEU A 663 -18.01 -17.22 -18.35
C LEU A 663 -18.12 -16.79 -19.83
N HIS A 664 -17.40 -15.73 -20.20
CA HIS A 664 -17.39 -15.21 -21.57
C HIS A 664 -16.94 -16.27 -22.58
N HIS A 665 -15.90 -17.04 -22.25
CA HIS A 665 -15.34 -18.08 -23.11
C HIS A 665 -15.99 -19.47 -22.95
N GLY A 666 -17.08 -19.58 -22.19
CA GLY A 666 -17.85 -20.83 -22.05
C GLY A 666 -17.16 -21.95 -21.27
N ILE A 667 -16.10 -21.65 -20.50
CA ILE A 667 -15.49 -22.61 -19.57
C ILE A 667 -16.43 -22.84 -18.38
N LEU A 668 -17.12 -21.80 -17.94
CA LEU A 668 -18.14 -21.83 -16.89
C LEU A 668 -19.53 -21.54 -17.45
N SER A 669 -20.55 -22.15 -16.87
CA SER A 669 -21.93 -21.74 -17.09
C SER A 669 -22.41 -20.81 -15.97
N LYS A 670 -23.48 -20.04 -16.23
CA LYS A 670 -24.10 -19.17 -15.21
C LYS A 670 -24.63 -19.98 -14.04
N GLU A 671 -25.18 -21.17 -14.31
CA GLU A 671 -25.72 -22.10 -13.32
C GLU A 671 -24.62 -22.58 -12.38
N GLN A 672 -23.47 -23.02 -12.93
CA GLN A 672 -22.30 -23.43 -12.12
C GLN A 672 -21.82 -22.32 -11.19
N VAL A 673 -21.72 -21.08 -11.70
CA VAL A 673 -21.30 -19.92 -10.90
C VAL A 673 -22.30 -19.63 -9.79
N LEU A 674 -23.62 -19.66 -10.09
CA LEU A 674 -24.65 -19.40 -9.07
C LEU A 674 -24.68 -20.50 -7.99
N GLU A 675 -24.51 -21.77 -8.36
CA GLU A 675 -24.40 -22.87 -7.41
C GLU A 675 -23.17 -22.73 -6.51
N SER A 676 -22.01 -22.34 -7.09
CA SER A 676 -20.81 -22.09 -6.33
C SER A 676 -20.98 -20.90 -5.38
N LEU A 677 -21.57 -19.79 -5.82
CA LEU A 677 -21.89 -18.63 -4.96
C LEU A 677 -22.72 -19.04 -3.74
N LYS A 678 -23.82 -19.78 -3.93
CA LYS A 678 -24.69 -20.23 -2.83
C LYS A 678 -23.98 -21.21 -1.89
N ARG A 679 -23.11 -22.07 -2.41
CA ARG A 679 -22.36 -23.04 -1.62
C ARG A 679 -21.26 -22.36 -0.81
N MET A 680 -20.48 -21.47 -1.43
CA MET A 680 -19.39 -20.75 -0.76
C MET A 680 -19.93 -19.73 0.23
N ALA A 681 -21.07 -19.09 -0.01
CA ALA A 681 -21.71 -18.21 0.96
C ALA A 681 -21.96 -18.92 2.31
N LYS A 682 -22.43 -20.17 2.29
CA LYS A 682 -22.61 -20.96 3.52
C LYS A 682 -21.28 -21.26 4.24
N ILE A 683 -20.18 -21.39 3.49
CA ILE A 683 -18.84 -21.60 4.07
C ILE A 683 -18.35 -20.30 4.71
N VAL A 684 -18.50 -19.17 4.02
CA VAL A 684 -18.14 -17.85 4.53
C VAL A 684 -18.97 -17.51 5.79
N ASP A 685 -20.28 -17.78 5.79
CA ASP A 685 -21.14 -17.60 6.98
C ASP A 685 -20.61 -18.39 8.17
N LYS A 686 -20.22 -19.66 7.94
CA LYS A 686 -19.64 -20.52 8.99
C LYS A 686 -18.30 -19.99 9.50
N GLN A 687 -17.45 -19.47 8.62
CA GLN A 687 -16.15 -18.90 8.99
C GLN A 687 -16.29 -17.63 9.85
N ASN A 688 -17.39 -16.91 9.72
CA ASN A 688 -17.65 -15.66 10.44
C ASN A 688 -18.62 -15.81 11.64
N ILE A 689 -19.02 -17.03 12.01
CA ILE A 689 -20.03 -17.28 13.04
C ILE A 689 -19.68 -16.71 14.43
N THR A 690 -18.41 -16.45 14.70
CA THR A 690 -17.93 -15.88 15.97
C THR A 690 -17.95 -14.35 15.99
N ASP A 691 -18.19 -13.70 14.85
CA ASP A 691 -18.31 -12.25 14.75
C ASP A 691 -19.76 -11.84 15.00
N ALA A 692 -20.01 -11.20 16.14
CA ALA A 692 -21.34 -10.76 16.55
C ALA A 692 -21.96 -9.69 15.63
N SER A 693 -21.14 -9.01 14.81
CA SER A 693 -21.60 -7.99 13.84
C SER A 693 -21.85 -8.57 12.45
N TYR A 694 -21.56 -9.85 12.24
CA TYR A 694 -21.70 -10.49 10.95
C TYR A 694 -23.18 -10.81 10.63
N VAL A 695 -23.61 -10.48 9.41
CA VAL A 695 -24.93 -10.83 8.88
C VAL A 695 -24.78 -11.98 7.89
N ALA A 696 -25.45 -13.12 8.18
CA ALA A 696 -25.36 -14.29 7.31
C ALA A 696 -26.05 -14.04 5.96
N MET A 697 -25.44 -14.52 4.87
CA MET A 697 -26.02 -14.47 3.53
C MET A 697 -27.07 -15.58 3.29
N ALA A 698 -26.84 -16.77 3.86
CA ALA A 698 -27.74 -17.89 3.74
C ALA A 698 -28.77 -17.91 4.91
N PRO A 699 -30.02 -18.31 4.67
CA PRO A 699 -30.60 -18.79 3.39
C PRO A 699 -31.19 -17.69 2.51
N ASP A 700 -31.17 -16.42 2.92
CA ASP A 700 -31.94 -15.32 2.33
C ASP A 700 -31.22 -14.66 1.14
N PHE A 701 -30.72 -15.46 0.21
CA PHE A 701 -29.95 -14.99 -0.95
C PHE A 701 -30.68 -13.95 -1.81
N ASP A 702 -32.00 -14.02 -1.90
CA ASP A 702 -32.81 -13.13 -2.76
C ASP A 702 -32.93 -11.70 -2.20
N THR A 703 -32.66 -11.50 -0.92
CA THR A 703 -32.79 -10.19 -0.25
C THR A 703 -31.45 -9.68 0.28
N ASN A 704 -30.43 -10.51 0.33
CA ASN A 704 -29.11 -10.13 0.88
C ASN A 704 -28.31 -9.25 -0.09
N ILE A 705 -28.07 -8.00 0.29
CA ILE A 705 -27.41 -6.99 -0.55
C ILE A 705 -25.96 -7.36 -0.83
N ALA A 706 -25.23 -7.92 0.14
CA ALA A 706 -23.85 -8.34 -0.06
C ALA A 706 -23.74 -9.50 -1.07
N PHE A 707 -24.66 -10.47 -1.00
CA PHE A 707 -24.72 -11.55 -1.97
C PHE A 707 -25.03 -11.03 -3.39
N HIS A 708 -25.96 -10.08 -3.51
CA HIS A 708 -26.27 -9.43 -4.79
C HIS A 708 -25.08 -8.60 -5.31
N ALA A 709 -24.31 -7.94 -4.45
CA ALA A 709 -23.09 -7.25 -4.85
C ALA A 709 -22.08 -8.23 -5.45
N ALA A 710 -21.87 -9.38 -4.82
CA ALA A 710 -20.99 -10.43 -5.33
C ALA A 710 -21.45 -10.98 -6.70
N MET A 711 -22.75 -11.20 -6.86
CA MET A 711 -23.34 -11.60 -8.14
C MET A 711 -23.12 -10.56 -9.23
N ASP A 712 -23.39 -9.28 -8.93
CA ASP A 712 -23.24 -8.19 -9.91
C ASP A 712 -21.79 -8.03 -10.36
N LEU A 713 -20.81 -8.13 -9.45
CA LEU A 713 -19.38 -8.07 -9.78
C LEU A 713 -18.95 -9.14 -10.80
N ILE A 714 -19.57 -10.32 -10.74
CA ILE A 714 -19.28 -11.42 -11.68
C ILE A 714 -20.08 -11.24 -12.98
N PHE A 715 -21.41 -11.15 -12.90
CA PHE A 715 -22.28 -11.21 -14.09
C PHE A 715 -22.34 -9.90 -14.88
N LYS A 716 -21.95 -8.78 -14.27
CA LYS A 716 -21.81 -7.46 -14.91
C LYS A 716 -20.35 -7.00 -15.00
N GLY A 717 -19.39 -7.88 -14.68
CA GLY A 717 -17.97 -7.54 -14.59
C GLY A 717 -17.37 -7.06 -15.91
N GLU A 718 -17.82 -7.60 -17.04
CA GLU A 718 -17.40 -7.19 -18.38
C GLU A 718 -17.88 -5.77 -18.73
N GLU A 719 -19.00 -5.33 -18.18
CA GLU A 719 -19.58 -4.00 -18.40
C GLU A 719 -18.91 -2.92 -17.54
N GLN A 720 -18.14 -3.32 -16.54
CA GLN A 720 -17.51 -2.37 -15.60
C GLN A 720 -16.32 -1.66 -16.27
N PRO A 721 -16.22 -0.33 -16.14
CA PRO A 721 -15.10 0.42 -16.70
C PRO A 721 -13.76 -0.14 -16.19
N SER A 722 -12.88 -0.56 -17.11
CA SER A 722 -11.57 -1.18 -16.78
C SER A 722 -11.65 -2.38 -15.82
N GLY A 723 -12.82 -3.00 -15.68
CA GLY A 723 -13.07 -4.10 -14.76
C GLY A 723 -13.03 -3.71 -13.26
N TYR A 724 -13.16 -2.44 -12.94
CA TYR A 724 -13.16 -1.95 -11.56
C TYR A 724 -14.41 -2.38 -10.78
N THR A 725 -14.23 -2.58 -9.48
CA THR A 725 -15.29 -3.06 -8.59
C THR A 725 -16.02 -1.93 -7.86
N GLU A 726 -15.41 -0.76 -7.80
CA GLU A 726 -15.88 0.39 -7.03
C GLU A 726 -17.30 0.83 -7.40
N PRO A 727 -17.68 0.95 -8.68
CA PRO A 727 -19.03 1.43 -9.02
C PRO A 727 -20.14 0.57 -8.40
N LEU A 728 -20.00 -0.76 -8.47
CA LEU A 728 -20.97 -1.70 -7.92
C LEU A 728 -20.92 -1.77 -6.40
N LEU A 729 -19.72 -1.80 -5.81
CA LEU A 729 -19.58 -1.84 -4.36
C LEU A 729 -20.15 -0.58 -3.71
N HIS A 730 -19.83 0.61 -4.21
CA HIS A 730 -20.36 1.86 -3.68
C HIS A 730 -21.88 1.91 -3.78
N GLN A 731 -22.44 1.55 -4.94
CA GLN A 731 -23.88 1.52 -5.14
C GLN A 731 -24.56 0.62 -4.11
N ARG A 732 -24.07 -0.61 -3.91
CA ARG A 732 -24.68 -1.60 -3.00
C ARG A 732 -24.52 -1.21 -1.53
N ARG A 733 -23.40 -0.59 -1.15
CA ARG A 733 -23.26 -0.11 0.23
C ARG A 733 -24.15 1.11 0.51
N ILE A 734 -24.30 2.04 -0.42
CA ILE A 734 -25.27 3.15 -0.29
C ILE A 734 -26.68 2.62 -0.17
N GLU A 735 -27.06 1.60 -0.96
CA GLU A 735 -28.34 0.89 -0.83
C GLU A 735 -28.55 0.36 0.59
N LEU A 736 -27.57 -0.33 1.16
CA LEU A 736 -27.65 -0.83 2.53
C LEU A 736 -27.75 0.30 3.57
N LYS A 737 -26.95 1.35 3.44
CA LYS A 737 -26.98 2.53 4.34
C LYS A 737 -28.34 3.25 4.30
N ALA A 738 -29.08 3.20 3.20
CA ALA A 738 -30.38 3.81 3.06
C ALA A 738 -31.53 3.00 3.73
N ILE A 739 -31.30 1.72 4.01
CA ILE A 739 -32.28 0.83 4.67
C ILE A 739 -32.11 0.88 6.19
N ASN A 740 -30.87 1.02 6.66
CA ASN A 740 -30.51 1.10 8.08
C ASN A 740 -30.61 2.55 8.62
#